data_e746f4ab4bd5ce8c7197c40757882b5e
#
_entry.id   e746f4ab4bd5ce8c7197c40757882b5e
#
_cell.length_a   1.000
_cell.length_b   1.000
_cell.length_c   1.000
_cell.angle_alpha   90.00
_cell.angle_beta   90.00
_cell.angle_gamma   90.00
#
_symmetry.space_group_name_H-M   'P 1'
#
loop_
_entity.id
_entity.type
_entity.pdbx_description
1 polymer ?
#
loop_
_entity_poly.entity_id
_entity_poly.type
_entity_poly.pdbx_seq_one_letter_code
_entity_poly.pdbx_strand_id
1 'polypeptide(L)'
;GYISRFTQYNGTGLPLAQFGGYLSVSGGGGNMYNTYLTRYNTVSNVNSPLSLNLSSDIIGNEIIMEANIEVTGNITHSNNKVVFILTSLQDEDYFCSVISYDFSTFNLSSIGDSDTFQMSVDINPNWDINQIKFVGLVQSFNDNHILQAGSINVPLNNLLVMDADISGINDQNGGDGDGVANPGENILLSLNLSNESLELISSSSQITVTTDTPGIDILEPNQYYNQEIINGESGIVNVPISISEDIELGVAEFDISLNSNYTDNYMNELVFEKNYQKIIDISLYQSGFPYIISSQVITSPAIADIDFDNDKEIIFGDYLGLLHVIDQFGNSKEGFPYDMNDQIWGSPAVADIDNDGDIEIIVTSKNKRLCIINSDGTVQYQYNTGQTLLGTPVLGDIDGDSELEIVFGGYDSSRKLYAVNPDGSDVNGFPIVIDERMRAGVALADFNSNGKDDIVFGTDDEHIYLVLDDGTISPGFPFLGDSDFRSEPAILEYNNEKMILMGSKDGTLYSINSYGELIFSIETSDDIMASPSILSAPGYTPMIFFGNNDGEVHALYPDGTYVDGWPISFPESIVSSPVFSDLNSDFIPEIIFFSGGGNLHIINLDGTSYPSAPMTYAFPYSSSPSIHDLDSDGDLEIFGGTADGLNVLDIKENGSNADYWNTFKANLFRNSYFSNQLMGDVNIDSNIDILDVIGIVGYILNTNQSIDFNYADMNNDGYVDISDIILILNHILVD
;
A
#
# COMPACT_ATOMS: atom_id res chain seq x y z
N GLY A 1 -17.46 -39.93 19.08
CA GLY A 1 -18.66 -39.23 18.70
C GLY A 1 -19.26 -39.76 17.40
N TYR A 2 -18.87 -39.31 16.24
CA TYR A 2 -19.49 -39.66 14.95
C TYR A 2 -19.46 -41.16 14.64
N ILE A 3 -18.33 -41.84 14.79
CA ILE A 3 -18.19 -43.29 14.50
C ILE A 3 -19.06 -44.13 15.41
N SER A 4 -19.18 -43.85 16.72
CA SER A 4 -20.01 -44.58 17.65
C SER A 4 -21.50 -44.43 17.33
N ARG A 5 -21.93 -43.21 16.93
CA ARG A 5 -23.31 -42.95 16.49
C ARG A 5 -23.61 -43.60 15.14
N PHE A 6 -22.69 -43.56 14.20
CA PHE A 6 -22.81 -44.25 12.93
C PHE A 6 -23.00 -45.75 13.10
N THR A 7 -22.24 -46.37 14.03
CA THR A 7 -22.37 -47.79 14.38
C THR A 7 -23.71 -48.10 15.10
N GLN A 8 -24.18 -47.20 15.99
CA GLN A 8 -25.44 -47.32 16.71
C GLN A 8 -26.63 -47.41 15.72
N TYR A 9 -26.60 -46.68 14.62
CA TYR A 9 -27.63 -46.72 13.58
C TYR A 9 -27.35 -47.68 12.45
N ASN A 10 -26.41 -48.64 12.62
CA ASN A 10 -26.06 -49.68 11.64
C ASN A 10 -25.71 -49.06 10.26
N GLY A 11 -24.95 -47.99 10.24
CA GLY A 11 -24.52 -47.28 9.02
C GLY A 11 -23.69 -48.20 8.12
N THR A 12 -24.05 -48.28 6.85
CA THR A 12 -23.37 -49.13 5.85
C THR A 12 -22.69 -48.37 4.73
N GLY A 13 -22.81 -47.05 4.74
CA GLY A 13 -22.19 -46.16 3.77
C GLY A 13 -22.36 -44.67 4.11
N LEU A 14 -21.55 -43.83 3.51
CA LEU A 14 -21.59 -42.38 3.68
C LEU A 14 -21.98 -41.71 2.35
N PRO A 15 -22.74 -40.62 2.37
CA PRO A 15 -23.43 -40.00 3.51
C PRO A 15 -24.60 -40.84 4.02
N LEU A 16 -24.94 -40.68 5.34
CA LEU A 16 -26.07 -41.34 5.98
C LEU A 16 -27.03 -40.28 6.55
N ALA A 17 -28.27 -40.28 6.10
CA ALA A 17 -29.35 -39.49 6.70
C ALA A 17 -30.25 -40.38 7.56
N GLN A 18 -30.57 -39.92 8.76
CA GLN A 18 -31.48 -40.60 9.72
C GLN A 18 -32.75 -39.80 9.94
N PHE A 19 -33.88 -40.44 9.89
CA PHE A 19 -35.20 -39.84 10.13
C PHE A 19 -35.90 -40.57 11.29
N GLY A 20 -36.26 -39.83 12.34
CA GLY A 20 -36.91 -40.39 13.54
C GLY A 20 -36.08 -41.45 14.27
N GLY A 21 -34.77 -41.52 14.00
CA GLY A 21 -33.86 -42.46 14.63
C GLY A 21 -33.85 -43.88 14.05
N TYR A 22 -34.83 -44.27 13.24
CA TYR A 22 -35.00 -45.62 12.75
C TYR A 22 -35.06 -45.78 11.23
N LEU A 23 -35.41 -44.72 10.48
CA LEU A 23 -35.37 -44.76 9.01
C LEU A 23 -34.05 -44.13 8.51
N SER A 24 -33.37 -44.85 7.66
CA SER A 24 -32.09 -44.37 7.13
C SER A 24 -32.08 -44.31 5.61
N VAL A 25 -31.25 -43.40 5.08
CA VAL A 25 -30.89 -43.33 3.68
C VAL A 25 -29.37 -43.26 3.61
N SER A 26 -28.74 -44.27 2.97
CA SER A 26 -27.30 -44.34 2.81
C SER A 26 -26.90 -44.01 1.39
N GLY A 27 -25.73 -43.36 1.21
CA GLY A 27 -25.18 -42.99 -0.07
C GLY A 27 -25.73 -41.65 -0.60
N GLY A 28 -24.99 -41.04 -1.50
CA GLY A 28 -25.34 -39.77 -2.14
C GLY A 28 -24.92 -39.81 -3.59
N GLY A 29 -25.86 -39.51 -4.47
CA GLY A 29 -25.60 -39.37 -5.89
C GLY A 29 -26.89 -38.95 -6.59
N GLY A 30 -26.83 -37.91 -7.41
CA GLY A 30 -28.02 -37.36 -8.06
C GLY A 30 -28.97 -36.63 -7.08
N ASN A 31 -30.21 -36.41 -7.51
CA ASN A 31 -31.22 -35.71 -6.72
C ASN A 31 -31.92 -36.67 -5.74
N MET A 32 -31.49 -36.66 -4.47
CA MET A 32 -32.04 -37.46 -3.37
C MET A 32 -33.29 -36.83 -2.69
N TYR A 33 -33.74 -35.66 -3.13
CA TYR A 33 -34.80 -34.86 -2.48
C TYR A 33 -36.08 -35.71 -2.27
N ASN A 34 -36.58 -36.41 -3.29
CA ASN A 34 -37.81 -37.20 -3.15
C ASN A 34 -37.65 -38.37 -2.18
N THR A 35 -36.46 -38.94 -2.08
CA THR A 35 -36.18 -40.04 -1.14
C THR A 35 -36.17 -39.49 0.30
N TYR A 36 -35.53 -38.37 0.52
CA TYR A 36 -35.54 -37.70 1.83
C TYR A 36 -36.90 -37.20 2.21
N LEU A 37 -37.65 -36.57 1.31
CA LEU A 37 -39.00 -36.08 1.53
C LEU A 37 -39.96 -37.22 1.91
N THR A 38 -39.84 -38.38 1.24
CA THR A 38 -40.66 -39.57 1.55
C THR A 38 -40.38 -40.04 3.00
N ARG A 39 -39.11 -40.12 3.40
CA ARG A 39 -38.73 -40.54 4.75
C ARG A 39 -39.19 -39.52 5.79
N TYR A 40 -39.00 -38.23 5.52
CA TYR A 40 -39.48 -37.16 6.37
C TYR A 40 -40.99 -37.22 6.58
N ASN A 41 -41.78 -37.33 5.51
CA ASN A 41 -43.23 -37.41 5.59
C ASN A 41 -43.71 -38.66 6.33
N THR A 42 -42.97 -39.76 6.26
CA THR A 42 -43.30 -40.97 7.02
C THR A 42 -43.16 -40.74 8.51
N VAL A 43 -42.11 -40.04 8.96
CA VAL A 43 -41.84 -39.76 10.37
C VAL A 43 -42.70 -38.60 10.89
N SER A 44 -42.91 -37.57 10.11
CA SER A 44 -43.66 -36.38 10.52
C SER A 44 -45.13 -36.58 10.74
N ASN A 45 -45.68 -37.69 10.18
CA ASN A 45 -47.09 -38.10 10.36
C ASN A 45 -47.30 -39.05 11.56
N VAL A 46 -46.24 -39.41 12.29
CA VAL A 46 -46.38 -40.25 13.52
C VAL A 46 -46.62 -39.34 14.71
N ASN A 47 -47.77 -39.55 15.38
CA ASN A 47 -48.04 -38.84 16.62
C ASN A 47 -47.09 -39.30 17.72
N SER A 48 -46.42 -38.34 18.37
CA SER A 48 -45.61 -38.62 19.54
C SER A 48 -46.49 -39.03 20.73
N PRO A 49 -46.12 -40.08 21.47
CA PRO A 49 -46.81 -40.43 22.73
C PRO A 49 -46.37 -39.51 23.89
N LEU A 50 -45.52 -38.52 23.64
CA LEU A 50 -44.94 -37.64 24.65
C LEU A 50 -45.12 -36.17 24.28
N SER A 51 -45.37 -35.33 25.29
CA SER A 51 -45.13 -33.90 25.26
C SER A 51 -43.72 -33.62 25.82
N LEU A 52 -42.96 -32.73 25.22
CA LEU A 52 -41.60 -32.35 25.60
C LEU A 52 -41.47 -30.83 25.61
N ASN A 53 -41.22 -30.27 26.79
CA ASN A 53 -40.82 -28.86 26.93
C ASN A 53 -39.37 -28.79 27.42
N LEU A 54 -38.57 -28.03 26.71
CA LEU A 54 -37.16 -27.81 27.06
C LEU A 54 -36.99 -26.42 27.69
N SER A 55 -36.15 -26.36 28.71
CA SER A 55 -35.63 -25.11 29.26
C SER A 55 -34.14 -25.27 29.54
N SER A 56 -33.42 -24.16 29.49
CA SER A 56 -32.02 -24.13 29.92
C SER A 56 -31.72 -22.79 30.55
N ASP A 57 -30.73 -22.79 31.44
CA ASP A 57 -30.22 -21.60 32.09
C ASP A 57 -28.73 -21.77 32.33
N ILE A 58 -28.02 -20.64 32.55
CA ILE A 58 -26.62 -20.63 32.97
C ILE A 58 -26.57 -20.21 34.42
N ILE A 59 -26.02 -21.08 35.27
CA ILE A 59 -25.83 -20.82 36.70
C ILE A 59 -24.35 -21.03 37.03
N GLY A 60 -23.68 -19.94 37.37
CA GLY A 60 -22.24 -20.00 37.53
C GLY A 60 -21.56 -20.31 36.21
N ASN A 61 -20.65 -21.29 36.21
CA ASN A 61 -19.96 -21.75 35.01
C ASN A 61 -20.58 -23.02 34.40
N GLU A 62 -21.85 -23.30 34.68
CA GLU A 62 -22.56 -24.51 34.20
C GLU A 62 -23.77 -24.14 33.34
N ILE A 63 -23.97 -24.84 32.22
CA ILE A 63 -25.26 -24.85 31.50
C ILE A 63 -26.14 -25.90 32.12
N ILE A 64 -27.26 -25.48 32.72
CA ILE A 64 -28.30 -26.36 33.25
C ILE A 64 -29.33 -26.57 32.15
N MET A 65 -29.61 -27.83 31.83
CA MET A 65 -30.56 -28.26 30.80
C MET A 65 -31.68 -29.03 31.46
N GLU A 66 -32.94 -28.67 31.17
CA GLU A 66 -34.11 -29.34 31.68
C GLU A 66 -35.02 -29.82 30.55
N ALA A 67 -35.55 -31.01 30.71
CA ALA A 67 -36.57 -31.61 29.86
C ALA A 67 -37.79 -32.02 30.68
N ASN A 68 -38.85 -31.24 30.57
CA ASN A 68 -40.16 -31.56 31.19
C ASN A 68 -40.93 -32.45 30.20
N ILE A 69 -41.23 -33.66 30.62
CA ILE A 69 -41.86 -34.69 29.77
C ILE A 69 -43.14 -35.16 30.38
N GLU A 70 -44.21 -35.20 29.58
CA GLU A 70 -45.51 -35.77 29.95
C GLU A 70 -45.90 -36.87 28.95
N VAL A 71 -46.39 -37.97 29.45
CA VAL A 71 -46.93 -39.08 28.65
C VAL A 71 -48.35 -38.76 28.20
N THR A 72 -48.53 -38.54 26.92
CA THR A 72 -49.80 -38.17 26.27
C THR A 72 -50.46 -39.33 25.50
N GLY A 73 -49.74 -40.43 25.33
CA GLY A 73 -50.19 -41.61 24.57
C GLY A 73 -49.48 -42.88 25.00
N ASN A 74 -49.86 -44.03 24.40
CA ASN A 74 -49.28 -45.31 24.80
C ASN A 74 -47.81 -45.42 24.25
N ILE A 75 -46.89 -45.67 25.18
CA ILE A 75 -45.47 -45.92 24.84
C ILE A 75 -45.30 -47.40 24.48
N THR A 76 -44.92 -47.67 23.24
CA THR A 76 -44.73 -49.04 22.70
C THR A 76 -43.28 -49.49 22.68
N HIS A 77 -42.34 -48.56 22.92
CA HIS A 77 -40.89 -48.78 22.88
C HIS A 77 -40.34 -48.95 24.32
N SER A 78 -39.23 -49.64 24.45
CA SER A 78 -38.62 -49.97 25.73
C SER A 78 -37.16 -49.51 25.79
N ASN A 79 -36.60 -49.49 27.02
CA ASN A 79 -35.27 -48.96 27.28
C ASN A 79 -35.12 -47.51 26.79
N ASN A 80 -36.14 -46.72 27.08
CA ASN A 80 -36.18 -45.31 26.68
C ASN A 80 -35.24 -44.47 27.57
N LYS A 81 -34.63 -43.50 26.98
CA LYS A 81 -33.75 -42.55 27.66
C LYS A 81 -34.07 -41.12 27.23
N VAL A 82 -33.92 -40.19 28.15
CA VAL A 82 -33.88 -38.76 27.86
C VAL A 82 -32.45 -38.41 27.51
N VAL A 83 -32.22 -37.89 26.33
CA VAL A 83 -30.88 -37.54 25.81
C VAL A 83 -30.75 -36.04 25.72
N PHE A 84 -29.67 -35.53 26.31
CA PHE A 84 -29.29 -34.13 26.29
C PHE A 84 -28.12 -33.94 25.39
N ILE A 85 -28.20 -32.99 24.45
CA ILE A 85 -27.15 -32.70 23.48
C ILE A 85 -26.96 -31.22 23.44
N LEU A 86 -25.72 -30.77 23.62
CA LEU A 86 -25.29 -29.42 23.27
C LEU A 86 -24.62 -29.44 21.90
N THR A 87 -25.00 -28.49 21.07
CA THR A 87 -24.43 -28.31 19.72
C THR A 87 -23.93 -26.89 19.56
N SER A 88 -22.89 -26.68 18.80
CA SER A 88 -22.38 -25.37 18.37
C SER A 88 -22.32 -25.28 16.85
N LEU A 89 -22.66 -24.11 16.33
CA LEU A 89 -22.44 -23.74 14.90
C LEU A 89 -21.02 -23.16 14.81
N GLN A 90 -20.04 -23.99 14.55
CA GLN A 90 -18.62 -23.54 14.45
C GLN A 90 -18.16 -23.18 13.04
N ASP A 91 -19.06 -23.26 12.03
CA ASP A 91 -18.67 -22.98 10.64
C ASP A 91 -19.88 -22.50 9.83
N GLU A 92 -19.67 -21.63 8.87
CA GLU A 92 -20.69 -21.15 7.91
C GLU A 92 -21.27 -22.29 7.03
N ASP A 93 -20.66 -23.48 7.06
CA ASP A 93 -21.07 -24.67 6.32
C ASP A 93 -21.97 -25.64 7.13
N TYR A 94 -23.17 -25.20 7.49
CA TYR A 94 -24.36 -26.05 7.74
C TYR A 94 -24.31 -27.22 8.77
N PHE A 95 -23.29 -27.38 9.60
CA PHE A 95 -23.21 -28.51 10.53
C PHE A 95 -23.08 -28.06 11.99
N CYS A 96 -24.13 -28.35 12.78
CA CYS A 96 -24.03 -28.28 14.26
C CYS A 96 -23.08 -29.38 14.77
N SER A 97 -21.94 -29.00 15.31
CA SER A 97 -21.05 -29.92 16.02
C SER A 97 -21.62 -30.27 17.39
N VAL A 98 -21.64 -31.56 17.75
CA VAL A 98 -22.01 -31.98 19.12
C VAL A 98 -20.81 -31.69 20.01
N ILE A 99 -20.98 -30.76 20.97
CA ILE A 99 -19.95 -30.38 21.94
C ILE A 99 -20.12 -31.11 23.28
N SER A 100 -21.35 -31.49 23.63
CA SER A 100 -21.61 -32.35 24.79
C SER A 100 -22.78 -33.29 24.52
N TYR A 101 -22.77 -34.44 25.17
CA TYR A 101 -23.78 -35.49 25.02
C TYR A 101 -23.87 -36.32 26.30
N ASP A 102 -25.07 -36.43 26.89
CA ASP A 102 -25.36 -37.35 27.99
C ASP A 102 -26.82 -37.78 27.98
N PHE A 103 -27.22 -38.70 28.90
CA PHE A 103 -28.57 -39.19 28.96
C PHE A 103 -28.99 -39.65 30.35
N SER A 104 -30.30 -39.52 30.65
CA SER A 104 -30.97 -40.03 31.84
C SER A 104 -31.94 -41.19 31.52
N THR A 105 -32.17 -42.06 32.48
CA THR A 105 -33.14 -43.15 32.30
C THR A 105 -34.57 -42.61 32.35
N PHE A 106 -35.38 -42.96 31.36
CA PHE A 106 -36.78 -42.58 31.26
C PHE A 106 -37.68 -43.68 31.85
N ASN A 107 -38.38 -43.40 32.91
CA ASN A 107 -39.19 -44.38 33.68
C ASN A 107 -40.71 -44.14 33.64
N LEU A 108 -41.19 -43.08 32.95
CA LEU A 108 -42.59 -42.79 32.76
C LEU A 108 -43.26 -43.83 31.87
N SER A 109 -44.47 -44.27 32.19
CA SER A 109 -45.12 -45.38 31.46
C SER A 109 -46.61 -45.19 31.24
N SER A 110 -47.32 -44.43 32.05
CA SER A 110 -48.78 -44.28 32.00
C SER A 110 -49.17 -42.90 31.47
N ILE A 111 -50.26 -42.83 30.73
CA ILE A 111 -50.80 -41.54 30.27
C ILE A 111 -51.12 -40.65 31.49
N GLY A 112 -50.60 -39.43 31.45
CA GLY A 112 -50.65 -38.42 32.50
C GLY A 112 -49.44 -38.45 33.44
N ASP A 113 -48.56 -39.44 33.37
CA ASP A 113 -47.31 -39.40 34.11
C ASP A 113 -46.45 -38.25 33.56
N SER A 114 -45.82 -37.49 34.46
CA SER A 114 -44.85 -36.41 34.05
C SER A 114 -43.70 -36.38 35.05
N ASP A 115 -42.53 -35.96 34.50
CA ASP A 115 -41.31 -35.75 35.29
C ASP A 115 -40.41 -34.73 34.62
N THR A 116 -39.49 -34.12 35.38
CA THR A 116 -38.47 -33.20 34.95
C THR A 116 -37.11 -33.89 35.03
N PHE A 117 -36.45 -34.00 33.89
CA PHE A 117 -35.10 -34.53 33.79
C PHE A 117 -34.14 -33.36 33.63
N GLN A 118 -33.04 -33.37 34.39
CA GLN A 118 -32.06 -32.30 34.42
C GLN A 118 -30.68 -32.83 34.22
N MET A 119 -29.84 -32.02 33.58
CA MET A 119 -28.41 -32.26 33.36
C MET A 119 -27.65 -30.95 33.37
N SER A 120 -26.43 -30.95 33.89
CA SER A 120 -25.53 -29.81 33.84
C SER A 120 -24.23 -30.13 33.09
N VAL A 121 -23.64 -29.13 32.47
CA VAL A 121 -22.37 -29.21 31.75
C VAL A 121 -21.57 -27.98 32.03
N ASP A 122 -20.29 -28.15 32.42
CA ASP A 122 -19.32 -27.04 32.55
C ASP A 122 -19.12 -26.33 31.23
N ILE A 123 -19.12 -25.01 31.24
CA ILE A 123 -18.82 -24.17 30.06
C ILE A 123 -17.33 -24.27 29.77
N ASN A 124 -16.99 -24.69 28.54
CA ASN A 124 -15.61 -24.64 28.08
C ASN A 124 -15.30 -23.22 27.58
N PRO A 125 -14.21 -22.57 28.03
CA PRO A 125 -13.86 -21.22 27.62
C PRO A 125 -13.66 -21.04 26.09
N ASN A 126 -13.38 -22.14 25.37
CA ASN A 126 -13.20 -22.12 23.91
C ASN A 126 -14.52 -22.28 23.14
N TRP A 127 -15.68 -22.38 23.81
CA TRP A 127 -16.94 -22.44 23.10
C TRP A 127 -17.42 -21.04 22.70
N ASP A 128 -17.90 -20.90 21.49
CA ASP A 128 -18.70 -19.74 21.09
C ASP A 128 -20.12 -19.93 21.67
N ILE A 129 -20.35 -19.35 22.84
CA ILE A 129 -21.58 -19.56 23.62
C ILE A 129 -22.83 -19.03 22.89
N ASN A 130 -22.67 -18.00 22.03
CA ASN A 130 -23.75 -17.43 21.21
C ASN A 130 -24.29 -18.41 20.18
N GLN A 131 -23.51 -19.43 19.84
CA GLN A 131 -23.81 -20.44 18.84
C GLN A 131 -24.33 -21.76 19.48
N ILE A 132 -24.53 -21.82 20.80
CA ILE A 132 -24.90 -23.05 21.48
C ILE A 132 -26.41 -23.26 21.49
N LYS A 133 -26.81 -24.47 21.09
CA LYS A 133 -28.20 -24.95 21.21
C LYS A 133 -28.27 -26.18 22.09
N PHE A 134 -29.28 -26.23 22.91
CA PHE A 134 -29.70 -27.43 23.60
C PHE A 134 -30.72 -28.20 22.75
N VAL A 135 -30.41 -29.45 22.47
CA VAL A 135 -31.32 -30.42 21.84
C VAL A 135 -31.64 -31.50 22.84
N GLY A 136 -32.90 -31.62 23.19
CA GLY A 136 -33.43 -32.68 24.07
C GLY A 136 -34.25 -33.66 23.25
N LEU A 137 -34.08 -34.95 23.52
CA LEU A 137 -34.93 -35.97 22.88
C LEU A 137 -35.15 -37.18 23.78
N VAL A 138 -36.28 -37.88 23.58
CA VAL A 138 -36.53 -39.20 24.17
C VAL A 138 -36.33 -40.26 23.10
N GLN A 139 -35.42 -41.20 23.38
CA GLN A 139 -35.02 -42.23 22.43
C GLN A 139 -35.06 -43.63 23.05
N SER A 140 -35.62 -44.59 22.34
CA SER A 140 -35.46 -46.00 22.63
C SER A 140 -34.05 -46.48 22.24
N PHE A 141 -33.33 -47.05 23.20
CA PHE A 141 -31.99 -47.61 22.99
C PHE A 141 -32.02 -49.06 22.54
N ASN A 142 -33.21 -49.68 22.40
CA ASN A 142 -33.36 -51.01 21.86
C ASN A 142 -33.48 -51.00 20.33
N ASP A 143 -34.17 -50.01 19.76
CA ASP A 143 -34.46 -49.93 18.33
C ASP A 143 -34.15 -48.55 17.73
N ASN A 144 -33.54 -47.65 18.50
CA ASN A 144 -33.11 -46.31 18.10
C ASN A 144 -34.27 -45.34 17.71
N HIS A 145 -35.53 -45.73 17.99
CA HIS A 145 -36.69 -44.87 17.71
C HIS A 145 -36.68 -43.62 18.57
N ILE A 146 -36.82 -42.45 17.96
CA ILE A 146 -36.99 -41.15 18.65
C ILE A 146 -38.49 -40.94 18.87
N LEU A 147 -38.91 -40.94 20.14
CA LEU A 147 -40.30 -40.76 20.52
C LEU A 147 -40.72 -39.28 20.47
N GLN A 148 -39.81 -38.39 20.88
CA GLN A 148 -40.02 -36.94 20.83
C GLN A 148 -38.67 -36.25 20.83
N ALA A 149 -38.60 -35.06 20.22
CA ALA A 149 -37.41 -34.23 20.20
C ALA A 149 -37.78 -32.74 20.12
N GLY A 150 -36.92 -31.89 20.64
CA GLY A 150 -37.00 -30.45 20.56
C GLY A 150 -35.63 -29.79 20.64
N SER A 151 -35.56 -28.52 20.34
CA SER A 151 -34.35 -27.73 20.54
C SER A 151 -34.67 -26.29 20.91
N ILE A 152 -33.82 -25.71 21.73
CA ILE A 152 -33.85 -24.29 22.12
C ILE A 152 -32.46 -23.71 22.10
N ASN A 153 -32.33 -22.40 21.96
CA ASN A 153 -31.07 -21.70 22.22
C ASN A 153 -30.83 -21.66 23.73
N VAL A 154 -29.59 -21.77 24.16
CA VAL A 154 -29.21 -21.55 25.55
C VAL A 154 -29.32 -20.05 25.82
N PRO A 155 -30.10 -19.61 26.85
CA PRO A 155 -30.18 -18.19 27.15
C PRO A 155 -28.89 -17.69 27.79
N LEU A 156 -28.46 -16.50 27.39
CA LEU A 156 -27.17 -15.90 27.80
C LEU A 156 -27.31 -14.87 28.92
N ASN A 157 -28.48 -14.72 29.51
CA ASN A 157 -28.77 -13.66 30.47
C ASN A 157 -27.90 -13.72 31.76
N ASN A 158 -27.32 -14.87 32.06
CA ASN A 158 -26.50 -15.10 33.26
C ASN A 158 -25.04 -15.39 32.93
N LEU A 159 -24.60 -15.13 31.72
CA LEU A 159 -23.20 -15.28 31.31
C LEU A 159 -22.62 -13.95 30.87
N LEU A 160 -21.48 -13.57 31.45
CA LEU A 160 -20.70 -12.48 30.93
C LEU A 160 -20.04 -12.93 29.61
N VAL A 161 -20.18 -12.13 28.57
CA VAL A 161 -19.50 -12.32 27.28
C VAL A 161 -18.67 -11.07 27.04
N MET A 162 -17.37 -11.24 27.02
CA MET A 162 -16.42 -10.16 26.74
C MET A 162 -15.64 -10.49 25.50
N ASP A 163 -15.24 -9.45 24.76
CA ASP A 163 -14.26 -9.55 23.68
C ASP A 163 -13.08 -8.61 23.93
N ALA A 164 -11.94 -8.94 23.34
CA ALA A 164 -10.73 -8.12 23.36
C ALA A 164 -10.15 -8.03 21.96
N ASP A 165 -9.99 -6.80 21.45
CA ASP A 165 -9.45 -6.57 20.12
C ASP A 165 -8.40 -5.45 20.15
N ILE A 166 -7.43 -5.49 19.21
CA ILE A 166 -6.52 -4.39 19.02
C ILE A 166 -7.29 -3.28 18.32
N SER A 167 -7.36 -2.11 18.94
CA SER A 167 -8.11 -0.96 18.45
C SER A 167 -7.20 0.12 17.83
N GLY A 168 -5.88 0.01 18.03
CA GLY A 168 -4.92 0.93 17.45
C GLY A 168 -3.53 0.83 18.09
N ILE A 169 -2.61 1.52 17.48
CA ILE A 169 -1.24 1.73 17.92
C ILE A 169 -1.10 3.21 18.28
N ASN A 170 -0.44 3.51 19.39
CA ASN A 170 -0.09 4.87 19.76
C ASN A 170 1.42 4.91 20.03
N ASP A 171 2.12 5.59 19.21
CA ASP A 171 3.58 5.73 19.11
C ASP A 171 4.09 7.15 19.37
N GLN A 172 3.19 8.12 19.60
CA GLN A 172 3.48 9.55 19.79
C GLN A 172 4.58 9.89 20.83
N ASN A 173 4.92 8.99 21.75
CA ASN A 173 5.92 9.24 22.78
C ASN A 173 7.16 8.34 22.67
N GLY A 174 7.27 7.54 21.64
CA GLY A 174 8.36 6.57 21.48
C GLY A 174 8.56 6.09 20.05
N GLY A 175 7.86 6.70 19.10
CA GLY A 175 7.93 6.59 17.66
C GLY A 175 7.70 7.96 17.02
N ASP A 176 7.35 7.99 15.77
CA ASP A 176 7.11 9.19 14.96
C ASP A 176 5.66 9.71 15.05
N GLY A 177 4.73 8.92 15.53
CA GLY A 177 3.33 9.33 15.79
C GLY A 177 2.38 9.04 14.63
N ASP A 178 2.78 8.24 13.66
CA ASP A 178 2.03 7.88 12.47
C ASP A 178 0.95 6.80 12.70
N GLY A 179 1.05 6.06 13.82
CA GLY A 179 0.12 4.99 14.22
C GLY A 179 0.42 3.64 13.57
N VAL A 180 1.58 3.47 12.95
CA VAL A 180 2.12 2.21 12.44
C VAL A 180 3.15 1.68 13.44
N ALA A 181 3.39 0.38 13.46
CA ALA A 181 4.42 -0.21 14.31
C ALA A 181 5.71 -0.40 13.50
N ASN A 182 6.72 0.37 13.81
CA ASN A 182 7.99 0.38 13.07
C ASN A 182 9.14 -0.24 13.89
N PRO A 183 10.19 -0.74 13.22
CA PRO A 183 11.42 -1.13 13.90
C PRO A 183 12.03 0.00 14.75
N GLY A 184 12.49 -0.34 15.95
CA GLY A 184 13.15 0.62 16.87
C GLY A 184 12.22 1.37 17.80
N GLU A 185 10.91 1.27 17.64
CA GLU A 185 9.94 2.06 18.39
C GLU A 185 9.56 1.50 19.76
N ASN A 186 9.06 2.40 20.62
CA ASN A 186 8.34 2.09 21.84
C ASN A 186 6.88 2.56 21.69
N ILE A 187 5.96 1.62 21.52
CA ILE A 187 4.57 1.90 21.23
C ILE A 187 3.63 1.52 22.37
N LEU A 188 2.43 2.06 22.37
CA LEU A 188 1.32 1.59 23.21
C LEU A 188 0.30 0.86 22.33
N LEU A 189 0.21 -0.46 22.48
CA LEU A 189 -0.82 -1.26 21.85
C LEU A 189 -2.13 -1.05 22.58
N SER A 190 -3.11 -0.42 21.93
CA SER A 190 -4.43 -0.15 22.49
C SER A 190 -5.35 -1.35 22.30
N LEU A 191 -5.80 -1.94 23.41
CA LEU A 191 -6.77 -3.03 23.43
C LEU A 191 -8.14 -2.52 23.83
N ASN A 192 -9.14 -2.74 22.98
CA ASN A 192 -10.54 -2.47 23.27
C ASN A 192 -11.18 -3.70 23.90
N LEU A 193 -11.69 -3.55 25.11
CA LEU A 193 -12.43 -4.57 25.83
C LEU A 193 -13.92 -4.26 25.69
N SER A 194 -14.69 -5.08 25.01
CA SER A 194 -16.14 -4.89 24.85
C SER A 194 -16.93 -5.89 25.66
N ASN A 195 -18.05 -5.45 26.24
CA ASN A 195 -19.01 -6.30 26.93
C ASN A 195 -20.21 -6.57 26.00
N GLU A 196 -20.27 -7.77 25.46
CA GLU A 196 -21.30 -8.24 24.53
C GLU A 196 -22.44 -9.02 25.23
N SER A 197 -22.41 -9.14 26.56
CA SER A 197 -23.46 -9.82 27.31
C SER A 197 -24.80 -9.07 27.22
N LEU A 198 -25.90 -9.76 27.48
CA LEU A 198 -27.23 -9.17 27.37
C LEU A 198 -27.59 -8.29 28.59
N GLU A 199 -27.19 -8.67 29.80
CA GLU A 199 -27.61 -7.99 31.02
C GLU A 199 -26.50 -7.80 32.06
N LEU A 200 -25.37 -8.52 31.94
CA LEU A 200 -24.35 -8.55 32.98
C LEU A 200 -23.30 -7.45 32.78
N ILE A 201 -22.67 -7.08 33.88
CA ILE A 201 -21.66 -6.02 33.93
C ILE A 201 -20.32 -6.65 34.34
N SER A 202 -19.25 -6.36 33.60
CA SER A 202 -17.89 -6.63 34.06
C SER A 202 -17.53 -5.60 35.13
N SER A 203 -17.16 -6.06 36.32
CA SER A 203 -16.80 -5.17 37.44
C SER A 203 -15.31 -4.73 37.39
N SER A 204 -14.47 -5.58 36.84
CA SER A 204 -13.03 -5.30 36.57
C SER A 204 -12.48 -6.37 35.66
N SER A 205 -11.47 -6.01 34.86
CA SER A 205 -10.81 -6.92 33.94
C SER A 205 -9.28 -6.89 34.12
N GLN A 206 -8.66 -8.05 34.06
CA GLN A 206 -7.23 -8.22 33.97
C GLN A 206 -6.90 -8.78 32.59
N ILE A 207 -5.91 -8.19 31.92
CA ILE A 207 -5.41 -8.61 30.62
C ILE A 207 -3.94 -9.01 30.79
N THR A 208 -3.57 -10.15 30.23
CA THR A 208 -2.18 -10.56 30.12
C THR A 208 -1.84 -10.71 28.64
N VAL A 209 -0.85 -10.01 28.17
CA VAL A 209 -0.38 -10.06 26.77
C VAL A 209 0.99 -10.72 26.73
N THR A 210 1.17 -11.67 25.81
CA THR A 210 2.44 -12.36 25.55
C THR A 210 2.66 -12.46 24.04
N THR A 211 3.91 -12.60 23.63
CA THR A 211 4.29 -12.84 22.24
C THR A 211 5.50 -13.76 22.18
N ASP A 212 5.55 -14.61 21.16
CA ASP A 212 6.72 -15.39 20.78
C ASP A 212 7.47 -14.77 19.57
N THR A 213 6.98 -13.62 19.03
CA THR A 213 7.61 -12.91 17.93
C THR A 213 8.98 -12.36 18.38
N PRO A 214 10.08 -12.78 17.75
CA PRO A 214 11.42 -12.27 18.09
C PRO A 214 11.52 -10.77 17.83
N GLY A 215 12.21 -10.04 18.68
CA GLY A 215 12.40 -8.60 18.54
C GLY A 215 11.29 -7.75 19.15
N ILE A 216 10.28 -8.36 19.80
CA ILE A 216 9.24 -7.63 20.54
C ILE A 216 9.35 -7.91 22.03
N ASP A 217 9.48 -6.86 22.81
CA ASP A 217 9.48 -6.92 24.26
C ASP A 217 8.21 -6.24 24.82
N ILE A 218 7.40 -7.00 25.55
CA ILE A 218 6.22 -6.46 26.25
C ILE A 218 6.69 -5.95 27.61
N LEU A 219 6.73 -4.63 27.77
CA LEU A 219 7.32 -3.98 28.97
C LEU A 219 6.46 -4.20 30.22
N GLU A 220 5.13 -4.19 30.07
CA GLU A 220 4.18 -4.41 31.14
C GLU A 220 3.10 -5.41 30.69
N PRO A 221 3.35 -6.72 30.78
CA PRO A 221 2.47 -7.74 30.19
C PRO A 221 1.11 -7.87 30.90
N ASN A 222 1.00 -7.42 32.16
CA ASN A 222 -0.26 -7.48 32.92
C ASN A 222 -0.84 -6.09 33.08
N GLN A 223 -2.01 -5.88 32.51
CA GLN A 223 -2.77 -4.64 32.60
C GLN A 223 -4.11 -4.86 33.30
N TYR A 224 -4.65 -3.81 33.91
CA TYR A 224 -5.89 -3.87 34.69
C TYR A 224 -6.84 -2.75 34.27
N TYR A 225 -8.05 -3.12 33.91
CA TYR A 225 -9.16 -2.17 33.76
C TYR A 225 -10.07 -2.27 35.00
N ASN A 226 -9.94 -1.29 35.89
CA ASN A 226 -10.59 -1.28 37.21
C ASN A 226 -11.92 -0.50 37.24
N GLN A 227 -12.60 -0.40 36.10
CA GLN A 227 -13.91 0.23 35.97
C GLN A 227 -14.90 -0.81 35.45
N GLU A 228 -16.19 -0.53 35.73
CA GLU A 228 -17.26 -1.35 35.16
C GLU A 228 -17.38 -1.16 33.67
N ILE A 229 -17.62 -2.25 32.94
CA ILE A 229 -18.00 -2.23 31.52
C ILE A 229 -19.41 -2.80 31.44
N ILE A 230 -20.40 -1.94 31.23
CA ILE A 230 -21.78 -2.34 31.08
C ILE A 230 -22.03 -2.96 29.70
N ASN A 231 -23.15 -3.68 29.58
CA ASN A 231 -23.47 -4.33 28.29
C ASN A 231 -23.55 -3.32 27.15
N GLY A 232 -22.91 -3.66 26.04
CA GLY A 232 -22.82 -2.83 24.82
C GLY A 232 -21.80 -1.69 24.91
N GLU A 233 -21.08 -1.56 26.03
CA GLU A 233 -19.98 -0.59 26.17
C GLU A 233 -18.62 -1.25 26.13
N SER A 234 -17.57 -0.43 26.05
CA SER A 234 -16.18 -0.86 25.98
C SER A 234 -15.26 0.00 26.84
N GLY A 235 -14.08 -0.53 27.14
CA GLY A 235 -12.99 0.17 27.80
C GLY A 235 -11.66 -0.08 27.10
N ILE A 236 -10.76 0.89 27.13
CA ILE A 236 -9.44 0.78 26.47
C ILE A 236 -8.37 0.52 27.53
N VAL A 237 -7.46 -0.40 27.21
CA VAL A 237 -6.26 -0.71 27.99
C VAL A 237 -5.07 -0.59 27.05
N ASN A 238 -4.01 0.11 27.50
CA ASN A 238 -2.79 0.30 26.73
C ASN A 238 -1.67 -0.60 27.27
N VAL A 239 -1.04 -1.35 26.37
CA VAL A 239 0.08 -2.26 26.66
C VAL A 239 1.34 -1.70 26.06
N PRO A 240 2.34 -1.30 26.86
CA PRO A 240 3.59 -0.77 26.33
C PRO A 240 4.45 -1.90 25.77
N ILE A 241 4.93 -1.69 24.54
CA ILE A 241 5.73 -2.63 23.75
C ILE A 241 6.98 -1.90 23.27
N SER A 242 8.13 -2.57 23.27
CA SER A 242 9.36 -2.14 22.61
C SER A 242 9.65 -3.04 21.42
N ILE A 243 9.92 -2.45 20.28
CA ILE A 243 10.24 -3.11 19.02
C ILE A 243 11.72 -2.93 18.75
N SER A 244 12.42 -4.02 18.45
CA SER A 244 13.86 -3.98 18.15
C SER A 244 14.13 -3.33 16.80
N GLU A 245 15.23 -2.58 16.67
CA GLU A 245 15.69 -2.02 15.38
C GLU A 245 15.96 -3.11 14.33
N ASP A 246 16.40 -4.30 14.76
CA ASP A 246 16.74 -5.43 13.89
C ASP A 246 15.56 -6.41 13.64
N ILE A 247 14.33 -6.04 13.96
CA ILE A 247 13.16 -6.92 13.75
C ILE A 247 12.92 -7.20 12.27
N GLU A 248 12.56 -8.44 11.95
CA GLU A 248 12.09 -8.75 10.58
C GLU A 248 10.71 -8.11 10.34
N LEU A 249 10.56 -7.41 9.20
CA LEU A 249 9.28 -6.84 8.79
C LEU A 249 8.26 -7.94 8.51
N GLY A 250 7.00 -7.71 8.89
CA GLY A 250 5.90 -8.64 8.69
C GLY A 250 4.98 -8.73 9.89
N VAL A 251 4.27 -9.86 10.01
CA VAL A 251 3.23 -10.06 11.03
C VAL A 251 3.83 -10.41 12.38
N ALA A 252 3.48 -9.64 13.40
CA ALA A 252 3.73 -9.97 14.80
C ALA A 252 2.47 -10.54 15.46
N GLU A 253 2.60 -11.68 16.15
CA GLU A 253 1.51 -12.40 16.79
C GLU A 253 1.50 -12.15 18.30
N PHE A 254 0.31 -11.90 18.86
CA PHE A 254 0.09 -11.67 20.27
C PHE A 254 -0.96 -12.63 20.82
N ASP A 255 -0.65 -13.29 21.93
CA ASP A 255 -1.59 -14.04 22.75
C ASP A 255 -2.12 -13.14 23.88
N ILE A 256 -3.43 -12.91 23.89
CA ILE A 256 -4.12 -12.06 24.88
C ILE A 256 -4.99 -12.94 25.77
N SER A 257 -4.74 -12.96 27.07
CA SER A 257 -5.57 -13.63 28.07
C SER A 257 -6.39 -12.59 28.82
N LEU A 258 -7.71 -12.66 28.69
CA LEU A 258 -8.68 -11.77 29.38
C LEU A 258 -9.37 -12.51 30.49
N ASN A 259 -9.29 -11.94 31.71
CA ASN A 259 -10.01 -12.37 32.90
C ASN A 259 -10.90 -11.23 33.42
N SER A 260 -12.23 -11.38 33.40
CA SER A 260 -13.15 -10.33 33.81
C SER A 260 -14.05 -10.81 34.95
N ASN A 261 -14.03 -10.08 36.06
CA ASN A 261 -14.88 -10.38 37.21
C ASN A 261 -16.30 -9.87 36.97
N TYR A 262 -17.29 -10.67 37.37
CA TYR A 262 -18.70 -10.28 37.32
C TYR A 262 -19.54 -11.00 38.40
N THR A 263 -20.75 -10.50 38.61
CA THR A 263 -21.73 -11.15 39.46
C THR A 263 -22.95 -11.56 38.64
N ASP A 264 -23.34 -12.82 38.69
CA ASP A 264 -24.52 -13.32 37.98
C ASP A 264 -25.85 -12.91 38.65
N ASN A 265 -26.98 -13.17 38.01
CA ASN A 265 -28.31 -12.84 38.52
C ASN A 265 -28.69 -13.64 39.78
N TYR A 266 -27.89 -14.66 40.14
CA TYR A 266 -28.03 -15.44 41.36
C TYR A 266 -27.10 -15.00 42.48
N MET A 267 -26.38 -13.86 42.30
CA MET A 267 -25.43 -13.27 43.25
C MET A 267 -24.17 -14.11 43.46
N ASN A 268 -23.78 -14.93 42.47
CA ASN A 268 -22.48 -15.60 42.48
C ASN A 268 -21.41 -14.67 41.91
N GLU A 269 -20.26 -14.59 42.58
CA GLU A 269 -19.07 -13.92 42.09
C GLU A 269 -18.32 -14.89 41.17
N LEU A 270 -18.10 -14.50 39.92
CA LEU A 270 -17.56 -15.35 38.84
C LEU A 270 -16.48 -14.61 38.07
N VAL A 271 -15.69 -15.38 37.32
CA VAL A 271 -14.66 -14.85 36.40
C VAL A 271 -14.97 -15.38 35.01
N PHE A 272 -15.03 -14.46 34.04
CA PHE A 272 -14.99 -14.80 32.64
C PHE A 272 -13.52 -14.93 32.22
N GLU A 273 -13.18 -16.01 31.51
CA GLU A 273 -11.83 -16.28 31.05
C GLU A 273 -11.86 -16.61 29.55
N LYS A 274 -11.05 -15.91 28.74
CA LYS A 274 -10.92 -16.21 27.32
C LYS A 274 -9.54 -15.79 26.82
N ASN A 275 -9.02 -16.57 25.86
CA ASN A 275 -7.76 -16.27 25.18
C ASN A 275 -8.04 -15.90 23.74
N TYR A 276 -7.28 -14.93 23.23
CA TYR A 276 -7.35 -14.42 21.86
C TYR A 276 -5.97 -14.46 21.26
N GLN A 277 -5.91 -14.69 19.95
CA GLN A 277 -4.72 -14.43 19.14
C GLN A 277 -5.02 -13.23 18.27
N LYS A 278 -4.13 -12.25 18.30
CA LYS A 278 -4.22 -11.03 17.52
C LYS A 278 -2.89 -10.77 16.83
N ILE A 279 -2.94 -10.03 15.75
CA ILE A 279 -1.77 -9.70 14.95
C ILE A 279 -1.70 -8.20 14.73
N ILE A 280 -0.47 -7.69 14.59
CA ILE A 280 -0.18 -6.38 13.99
C ILE A 280 0.86 -6.57 12.91
N ASP A 281 0.91 -5.66 11.96
CA ASP A 281 1.98 -5.61 10.98
C ASP A 281 3.13 -4.74 11.50
N ILE A 282 4.36 -5.24 11.42
CA ILE A 282 5.58 -4.47 11.61
C ILE A 282 6.05 -4.07 10.22
N SER A 283 6.03 -2.79 9.92
CA SER A 283 6.30 -2.30 8.56
C SER A 283 7.01 -0.96 8.59
N LEU A 284 7.44 -0.51 7.42
CA LEU A 284 7.91 0.85 7.16
C LEU A 284 6.94 1.60 6.24
N TYR A 285 5.68 1.19 6.18
CA TYR A 285 4.69 1.92 5.40
C TYR A 285 4.31 3.21 6.11
N GLN A 286 4.33 4.31 5.37
CA GLN A 286 3.74 5.56 5.82
C GLN A 286 2.25 5.36 6.13
N SER A 287 1.73 6.09 7.12
CA SER A 287 0.32 6.00 7.55
C SER A 287 -0.64 6.21 6.38
N GLY A 288 -1.64 5.31 6.23
CA GLY A 288 -2.58 5.34 5.12
C GLY A 288 -2.14 4.60 3.85
N PHE A 289 -0.93 4.03 3.85
CA PHE A 289 -0.39 3.28 2.72
C PHE A 289 -0.18 1.78 3.07
N PRO A 290 -0.14 0.87 2.06
CA PRO A 290 -0.23 1.12 0.62
C PRO A 290 -1.61 1.62 0.16
N TYR A 291 -1.64 2.57 -0.78
CA TYR A 291 -2.87 3.10 -1.37
C TYR A 291 -3.36 2.18 -2.51
N ILE A 292 -4.38 1.37 -2.22
CA ILE A 292 -4.87 0.31 -3.13
C ILE A 292 -6.01 0.83 -4.01
N ILE A 293 -5.83 0.77 -5.34
CA ILE A 293 -6.81 1.26 -6.32
C ILE A 293 -7.26 0.20 -7.34
N SER A 294 -6.80 -1.04 -7.20
CA SER A 294 -7.08 -2.13 -8.16
C SER A 294 -6.71 -1.79 -9.61
N SER A 295 -5.71 -0.93 -9.80
CA SER A 295 -5.16 -0.49 -11.08
C SER A 295 -3.65 -0.34 -10.96
N GLN A 296 -2.93 -0.62 -12.04
CA GLN A 296 -1.48 -0.42 -12.08
C GLN A 296 -1.14 1.05 -12.16
N VAL A 297 -0.19 1.50 -11.34
CA VAL A 297 0.43 2.83 -11.37
C VAL A 297 1.79 2.71 -12.03
N ILE A 298 1.88 3.10 -13.30
CA ILE A 298 3.14 3.05 -14.08
C ILE A 298 3.86 4.40 -14.12
N THR A 299 3.18 5.45 -13.71
CA THR A 299 3.75 6.80 -13.63
C THR A 299 4.59 6.94 -12.36
N SER A 300 5.72 7.58 -12.46
CA SER A 300 6.49 7.98 -11.28
C SER A 300 5.78 9.14 -10.59
N PRO A 301 5.54 9.07 -9.28
CA PRO A 301 4.82 10.10 -8.56
C PRO A 301 5.55 11.45 -8.59
N ALA A 302 4.80 12.54 -8.59
CA ALA A 302 5.28 13.87 -8.26
C ALA A 302 4.80 14.23 -6.86
N ILE A 303 5.66 14.82 -6.04
CA ILE A 303 5.34 15.23 -4.67
C ILE A 303 5.54 16.74 -4.59
N ALA A 304 4.47 17.48 -4.31
CA ALA A 304 4.49 18.94 -4.26
C ALA A 304 3.36 19.47 -3.38
N ASP A 305 3.56 20.60 -2.73
CA ASP A 305 2.50 21.40 -2.11
C ASP A 305 1.83 22.23 -3.23
N ILE A 306 0.70 21.74 -3.76
CA ILE A 306 0.06 22.34 -4.94
C ILE A 306 -1.02 23.38 -4.57
N ASP A 307 -1.40 23.48 -3.31
CA ASP A 307 -2.41 24.45 -2.85
C ASP A 307 -1.89 25.39 -1.74
N PHE A 308 -0.58 25.34 -1.45
CA PHE A 308 0.15 26.21 -0.53
C PHE A 308 -0.37 26.15 0.90
N ASP A 309 -0.84 24.99 1.35
CA ASP A 309 -1.25 24.76 2.72
C ASP A 309 -0.10 24.26 3.63
N ASN A 310 1.10 24.03 3.08
CA ASN A 310 2.35 23.47 3.58
C ASN A 310 2.32 21.96 3.81
N ASP A 311 1.24 21.28 3.49
CA ASP A 311 1.21 19.83 3.38
C ASP A 311 1.47 19.46 1.91
N LYS A 312 2.13 18.33 1.65
CA LYS A 312 2.45 17.92 0.28
C LYS A 312 1.44 16.94 -0.26
N GLU A 313 1.13 17.06 -1.53
CA GLU A 313 0.31 16.14 -2.27
C GLU A 313 1.16 15.17 -3.10
N ILE A 314 0.62 13.96 -3.24
CA ILE A 314 1.16 12.90 -4.09
C ILE A 314 0.32 12.82 -5.36
N ILE A 315 0.96 13.06 -6.52
CA ILE A 315 0.30 13.21 -7.83
C ILE A 315 0.76 12.07 -8.73
N PHE A 316 -0.17 11.26 -9.23
CA PHE A 316 0.16 10.12 -10.11
C PHE A 316 -1.00 9.72 -11.01
N GLY A 317 -0.68 9.10 -12.15
CA GLY A 317 -1.66 8.56 -13.08
C GLY A 317 -1.72 7.04 -13.05
N ASP A 318 -2.88 6.47 -13.34
CA ASP A 318 -3.07 5.04 -13.37
C ASP A 318 -3.37 4.47 -14.78
N TYR A 319 -3.37 3.14 -14.86
CA TYR A 319 -3.63 2.41 -16.09
C TYR A 319 -5.11 2.42 -16.52
N LEU A 320 -6.04 2.85 -15.66
CA LEU A 320 -7.44 3.10 -16.00
C LEU A 320 -7.67 4.50 -16.57
N GLY A 321 -6.68 5.39 -16.46
CA GLY A 321 -6.74 6.75 -16.94
C GLY A 321 -7.19 7.77 -15.92
N LEU A 322 -7.07 7.45 -14.64
CA LEU A 322 -7.35 8.36 -13.55
C LEU A 322 -6.07 9.07 -13.11
N LEU A 323 -6.10 10.37 -13.05
CA LEU A 323 -5.09 11.20 -12.39
C LEU A 323 -5.51 11.37 -10.93
N HIS A 324 -4.70 10.87 -10.03
CA HIS A 324 -4.89 10.96 -8.59
C HIS A 324 -4.08 12.10 -8.00
N VAL A 325 -4.67 12.80 -7.05
CA VAL A 325 -4.01 13.73 -6.14
C VAL A 325 -4.50 13.37 -4.74
N ILE A 326 -3.58 12.96 -3.88
CA ILE A 326 -3.89 12.50 -2.52
C ILE A 326 -3.01 13.21 -1.50
N ASP A 327 -3.50 13.35 -0.28
CA ASP A 327 -2.74 13.90 0.84
C ASP A 327 -1.78 12.87 1.47
N GLN A 328 -1.00 13.28 2.46
CA GLN A 328 -0.06 12.46 3.21
C GLN A 328 -0.70 11.23 3.91
N PHE A 329 -2.02 11.18 4.06
CA PHE A 329 -2.75 10.06 4.68
C PHE A 329 -3.49 9.18 3.65
N GLY A 330 -3.27 9.41 2.33
CA GLY A 330 -3.94 8.68 1.26
C GLY A 330 -5.39 9.12 0.98
N ASN A 331 -5.84 10.28 1.48
CA ASN A 331 -7.15 10.79 1.13
C ASN A 331 -7.10 11.59 -0.18
N SER A 332 -8.08 11.37 -1.06
CA SER A 332 -8.18 12.15 -2.30
C SER A 332 -8.51 13.61 -2.03
N LYS A 333 -7.79 14.53 -2.66
CA LYS A 333 -8.09 15.96 -2.66
C LYS A 333 -9.40 16.25 -3.43
N GLU A 334 -10.07 17.36 -3.12
CA GLU A 334 -11.32 17.75 -3.81
C GLU A 334 -11.06 18.00 -5.30
N GLY A 335 -11.92 17.46 -6.16
CA GLY A 335 -11.76 17.51 -7.62
C GLY A 335 -11.04 16.29 -8.23
N PHE A 336 -10.41 15.44 -7.42
CA PHE A 336 -9.71 14.24 -7.87
C PHE A 336 -10.37 12.94 -7.36
N PRO A 337 -10.14 11.77 -8.03
CA PRO A 337 -9.33 11.62 -9.23
C PRO A 337 -10.01 12.22 -10.48
N TYR A 338 -9.19 12.78 -11.39
CA TYR A 338 -9.65 13.31 -12.68
C TYR A 338 -9.56 12.22 -13.77
N ASP A 339 -10.65 12.01 -14.54
CA ASP A 339 -10.71 10.96 -15.56
C ASP A 339 -10.24 11.48 -16.93
N MET A 340 -9.07 11.00 -17.36
CA MET A 340 -8.51 11.27 -18.70
C MET A 340 -9.15 10.42 -19.79
N ASN A 341 -10.05 9.48 -19.46
CA ASN A 341 -10.78 8.55 -20.33
C ASN A 341 -9.93 7.51 -21.09
N ASP A 342 -8.64 7.39 -20.85
CA ASP A 342 -7.75 6.32 -21.34
C ASP A 342 -6.44 6.37 -20.51
N GLN A 343 -5.65 5.32 -20.59
CA GLN A 343 -4.44 5.08 -19.82
C GLN A 343 -3.49 6.30 -19.76
N ILE A 344 -2.98 6.57 -18.59
CA ILE A 344 -1.90 7.54 -18.34
C ILE A 344 -0.60 6.74 -18.23
N TRP A 345 0.37 7.02 -19.12
CA TRP A 345 1.67 6.35 -19.14
C TRP A 345 2.81 7.30 -18.78
N GLY A 346 2.74 8.54 -19.26
CA GLY A 346 3.70 9.58 -18.90
C GLY A 346 3.49 10.05 -17.47
N SER A 347 4.59 10.21 -16.73
CA SER A 347 4.55 10.75 -15.37
C SER A 347 4.08 12.20 -15.39
N PRO A 348 3.25 12.65 -14.44
CA PRO A 348 2.82 14.04 -14.38
C PRO A 348 4.01 15.00 -14.19
N ALA A 349 3.95 16.15 -14.85
CA ALA A 349 4.81 17.29 -14.54
C ALA A 349 4.00 18.34 -13.76
N VAL A 350 4.66 19.11 -12.89
CA VAL A 350 3.98 20.01 -11.95
C VAL A 350 4.78 21.32 -11.86
N ALA A 351 4.12 22.43 -12.11
CA ALA A 351 4.69 23.77 -11.98
C ALA A 351 3.62 24.86 -12.09
N ASP A 352 3.92 26.10 -11.67
CA ASP A 352 3.26 27.33 -12.12
C ASP A 352 3.80 27.65 -13.53
N ILE A 353 3.05 27.22 -14.56
CA ILE A 353 3.54 27.29 -15.95
C ILE A 353 3.30 28.68 -16.60
N ASP A 354 2.37 29.47 -16.09
CA ASP A 354 1.99 30.76 -16.65
C ASP A 354 2.27 31.95 -15.70
N ASN A 355 3.01 31.68 -14.61
CA ASN A 355 3.41 32.66 -13.61
C ASN A 355 2.25 33.41 -12.97
N ASP A 356 1.08 32.79 -12.81
CA ASP A 356 -0.08 33.38 -12.16
C ASP A 356 -0.12 33.18 -10.63
N GLY A 357 0.73 32.30 -10.12
CA GLY A 357 0.94 31.97 -8.72
C GLY A 357 0.13 30.77 -8.24
N ASP A 358 -0.58 30.08 -9.12
CA ASP A 358 -1.24 28.79 -8.86
C ASP A 358 -0.40 27.67 -9.53
N ILE A 359 -0.48 26.45 -9.02
CA ILE A 359 0.26 25.29 -9.56
C ILE A 359 -0.63 24.50 -10.52
N GLU A 360 -0.08 24.14 -11.67
CA GLU A 360 -0.72 23.28 -12.65
C GLU A 360 -0.10 21.88 -12.64
N ILE A 361 -0.95 20.90 -12.93
CA ILE A 361 -0.60 19.49 -13.17
C ILE A 361 -0.75 19.21 -14.66
N ILE A 362 0.35 18.83 -15.30
CA ILE A 362 0.39 18.56 -16.72
C ILE A 362 0.44 17.06 -16.95
N VAL A 363 -0.54 16.53 -17.69
CA VAL A 363 -0.70 15.09 -17.91
C VAL A 363 -1.04 14.75 -19.36
N THR A 364 -0.41 13.70 -19.88
CA THR A 364 -0.67 13.11 -21.19
C THR A 364 -1.41 11.78 -21.06
N SER A 365 -2.24 11.45 -22.05
CA SER A 365 -2.97 10.17 -22.06
C SER A 365 -3.05 9.57 -23.46
N LYS A 366 -3.23 8.25 -23.50
CA LYS A 366 -3.45 7.49 -24.75
C LYS A 366 -4.72 7.90 -25.49
N ASN A 367 -5.63 8.60 -24.85
CA ASN A 367 -6.80 9.20 -25.54
C ASN A 367 -6.44 10.37 -26.46
N LYS A 368 -5.16 10.63 -26.68
CA LYS A 368 -4.62 11.63 -27.61
C LYS A 368 -4.70 13.08 -27.09
N ARG A 369 -4.71 13.22 -25.77
CA ARG A 369 -4.86 14.50 -25.10
C ARG A 369 -3.69 14.79 -24.17
N LEU A 370 -3.31 16.06 -24.17
CA LEU A 370 -2.63 16.72 -23.08
C LEU A 370 -3.69 17.51 -22.30
N CYS A 371 -3.66 17.47 -20.99
CA CYS A 371 -4.45 18.33 -20.11
C CYS A 371 -3.55 19.13 -19.19
N ILE A 372 -3.88 20.41 -19.01
CA ILE A 372 -3.38 21.31 -17.97
C ILE A 372 -4.51 21.40 -16.94
N ILE A 373 -4.24 20.99 -15.71
CA ILE A 373 -5.23 20.81 -14.64
C ILE A 373 -4.76 21.60 -13.43
N ASN A 374 -5.61 22.50 -12.95
CA ASN A 374 -5.36 23.32 -11.75
C ASN A 374 -5.36 22.45 -10.48
N SER A 375 -4.78 22.95 -9.41
CA SER A 375 -4.73 22.29 -8.10
C SER A 375 -6.11 21.89 -7.52
N ASP A 376 -7.19 22.56 -7.93
CA ASP A 376 -8.58 22.25 -7.56
C ASP A 376 -9.27 21.18 -8.43
N GLY A 377 -8.54 20.56 -9.39
CA GLY A 377 -9.05 19.56 -10.32
C GLY A 377 -9.82 20.14 -11.52
N THR A 378 -9.92 21.45 -11.67
CA THR A 378 -10.49 22.07 -12.86
C THR A 378 -9.51 22.05 -14.03
N VAL A 379 -10.02 21.84 -15.25
CA VAL A 379 -9.19 21.85 -16.46
C VAL A 379 -9.00 23.27 -16.94
N GLN A 380 -7.76 23.76 -16.88
CA GLN A 380 -7.39 25.05 -17.47
C GLN A 380 -7.40 24.96 -19.00
N TYR A 381 -6.72 23.94 -19.54
CA TYR A 381 -6.67 23.72 -20.99
C TYR A 381 -6.61 22.23 -21.36
N GLN A 382 -7.09 21.90 -22.57
CA GLN A 382 -7.03 20.56 -23.13
C GLN A 382 -6.59 20.61 -24.58
N TYR A 383 -5.41 20.07 -24.89
CA TYR A 383 -4.85 20.01 -26.23
C TYR A 383 -5.09 18.65 -26.87
N ASN A 384 -5.74 18.60 -28.05
CA ASN A 384 -6.02 17.37 -28.79
C ASN A 384 -5.05 17.18 -29.95
N THR A 385 -4.12 16.21 -29.85
CA THR A 385 -3.12 15.95 -30.86
C THR A 385 -3.63 15.10 -32.03
N GLY A 386 -4.66 14.29 -31.79
CA GLY A 386 -5.07 13.22 -32.68
C GLY A 386 -4.12 12.01 -32.68
N GLN A 387 -3.07 12.02 -31.84
CA GLN A 387 -2.05 10.97 -31.69
C GLN A 387 -2.03 10.42 -30.27
N THR A 388 -1.76 9.14 -30.12
CA THR A 388 -1.52 8.51 -28.82
C THR A 388 -0.29 9.12 -28.18
N LEU A 389 -0.39 9.55 -26.93
CA LEU A 389 0.70 10.09 -26.14
C LEU A 389 1.12 9.03 -25.11
N LEU A 390 2.39 8.69 -25.09
CA LEU A 390 2.96 7.65 -24.20
C LEU A 390 4.05 8.20 -23.30
N GLY A 391 4.81 9.20 -23.78
CA GLY A 391 5.93 9.79 -23.06
C GLY A 391 5.48 10.79 -22.00
N THR A 392 6.35 11.00 -21.03
CA THR A 392 6.23 12.04 -20.01
C THR A 392 6.22 13.42 -20.65
N PRO A 393 5.26 14.31 -20.31
CA PRO A 393 5.33 15.72 -20.70
C PRO A 393 6.44 16.42 -19.92
N VAL A 394 7.12 17.36 -20.56
CA VAL A 394 8.30 18.04 -20.01
C VAL A 394 8.10 19.54 -20.10
N LEU A 395 8.52 20.27 -19.08
CA LEU A 395 8.39 21.72 -18.99
C LEU A 395 9.74 22.41 -19.16
N GLY A 396 9.75 23.52 -19.92
CA GLY A 396 10.94 24.36 -20.11
C GLY A 396 10.62 25.59 -20.92
N ASP A 397 11.47 26.62 -20.84
CA ASP A 397 11.35 27.88 -21.57
C ASP A 397 11.90 27.74 -23.00
N ILE A 398 11.01 27.40 -23.95
CA ILE A 398 11.38 27.17 -25.36
C ILE A 398 11.44 28.46 -26.16
N ASP A 399 10.68 29.49 -25.81
CA ASP A 399 10.61 30.70 -26.64
C ASP A 399 11.21 31.95 -25.98
N GLY A 400 11.67 31.83 -24.71
CA GLY A 400 12.46 32.84 -24.00
C GLY A 400 11.59 33.94 -23.39
N ASP A 401 10.34 33.67 -23.07
CA ASP A 401 9.44 34.62 -22.45
C ASP A 401 9.26 34.43 -20.93
N SER A 402 9.89 33.38 -20.36
CA SER A 402 9.89 32.99 -18.95
C SER A 402 8.60 32.32 -18.47
N GLU A 403 7.63 32.05 -19.34
CA GLU A 403 6.59 31.05 -19.08
C GLU A 403 7.17 29.67 -19.44
N LEU A 404 6.55 28.58 -18.94
CA LEU A 404 7.05 27.25 -19.25
C LEU A 404 6.22 26.57 -20.32
N GLU A 405 6.85 26.25 -21.44
CA GLU A 405 6.21 25.47 -22.49
C GLU A 405 6.18 24.00 -22.16
N ILE A 406 5.16 23.33 -22.69
CA ILE A 406 4.94 21.89 -22.51
C ILE A 406 5.42 21.17 -23.78
N VAL A 407 6.46 20.34 -23.63
CA VAL A 407 7.05 19.57 -24.74
C VAL A 407 6.71 18.09 -24.62
N PHE A 408 6.21 17.49 -25.71
CA PHE A 408 5.82 16.07 -25.72
C PHE A 408 5.80 15.49 -27.14
N GLY A 409 5.95 14.16 -27.25
CA GLY A 409 5.99 13.42 -28.51
C GLY A 409 4.72 12.63 -28.83
N GLY A 410 4.39 12.48 -30.12
CA GLY A 410 3.30 11.66 -30.62
C GLY A 410 3.77 10.30 -31.15
N TYR A 411 3.02 9.22 -30.82
CA TYR A 411 3.37 7.85 -31.18
C TYR A 411 2.73 7.34 -32.49
N ASP A 412 1.57 7.82 -32.86
CA ASP A 412 0.78 7.36 -34.01
C ASP A 412 1.34 7.81 -35.37
N SER A 413 0.54 7.68 -36.42
CA SER A 413 0.96 7.85 -37.82
C SER A 413 1.37 9.26 -38.24
N SER A 414 1.02 10.32 -37.52
CA SER A 414 1.46 11.68 -37.83
C SER A 414 2.77 12.08 -37.16
N ARG A 415 3.21 11.35 -36.13
CA ARG A 415 4.56 11.37 -35.54
C ARG A 415 5.17 12.76 -35.42
N LYS A 416 4.58 13.57 -34.54
CA LYS A 416 4.97 14.97 -34.35
C LYS A 416 5.56 15.19 -32.97
N LEU A 417 6.53 16.08 -32.90
CA LEU A 417 6.99 16.72 -31.68
C LEU A 417 6.20 18.02 -31.49
N TYR A 418 5.67 18.23 -30.32
CA TYR A 418 4.88 19.38 -29.92
C TYR A 418 5.62 20.20 -28.88
N ALA A 419 5.53 21.51 -28.96
CA ALA A 419 5.79 22.47 -27.90
C ALA A 419 4.59 23.42 -27.85
N VAL A 420 3.99 23.55 -26.66
CA VAL A 420 2.69 24.21 -26.47
C VAL A 420 2.80 25.18 -25.30
N ASN A 421 2.39 26.42 -25.50
CA ASN A 421 2.31 27.47 -24.48
C ASN A 421 1.24 27.13 -23.41
N PRO A 422 1.29 27.72 -22.20
CA PRO A 422 0.28 27.56 -21.16
C PRO A 422 -1.16 27.83 -21.60
N ASP A 423 -1.36 28.75 -22.57
CA ASP A 423 -2.67 29.08 -23.13
C ASP A 423 -3.17 28.07 -24.17
N GLY A 424 -2.37 27.02 -24.45
CA GLY A 424 -2.67 25.97 -25.41
C GLY A 424 -2.38 26.35 -26.87
N SER A 425 -1.75 27.47 -27.16
CA SER A 425 -1.25 27.78 -28.48
C SER A 425 0.04 27.03 -28.79
N ASP A 426 0.28 26.71 -30.06
CA ASP A 426 1.55 26.11 -30.48
C ASP A 426 2.68 27.16 -30.38
N VAL A 427 3.83 26.77 -29.85
CA VAL A 427 5.08 27.56 -29.91
C VAL A 427 5.48 27.79 -31.37
N ASN A 428 6.06 28.93 -31.64
CA ASN A 428 6.45 29.28 -33.02
C ASN A 428 7.51 28.29 -33.55
N GLY A 429 7.22 27.60 -34.64
CA GLY A 429 8.05 26.54 -35.22
C GLY A 429 7.51 25.13 -34.96
N PHE A 430 6.62 24.96 -34.00
CA PHE A 430 6.00 23.69 -33.65
C PHE A 430 4.52 23.65 -34.07
N PRO A 431 3.90 22.45 -34.17
CA PRO A 431 4.54 21.12 -34.07
C PRO A 431 5.32 20.76 -35.33
N ILE A 432 6.45 20.09 -35.15
CA ILE A 432 7.24 19.57 -36.26
C ILE A 432 6.96 18.10 -36.55
N VAL A 433 7.11 17.67 -37.81
CA VAL A 433 6.96 16.28 -38.25
C VAL A 433 8.30 15.59 -38.19
N ILE A 434 8.43 14.56 -37.34
CA ILE A 434 9.65 13.76 -37.21
C ILE A 434 9.62 12.54 -38.15
N ASP A 435 8.41 12.03 -38.47
CA ASP A 435 8.16 10.84 -39.30
C ASP A 435 8.59 9.50 -38.65
N GLU A 436 9.03 9.55 -37.38
CA GLU A 436 9.45 8.42 -36.55
C GLU A 436 8.65 8.39 -35.24
N ARG A 437 8.54 7.22 -34.60
CA ARG A 437 7.75 7.05 -33.39
C ARG A 437 8.51 7.50 -32.16
N MET A 438 7.94 8.41 -31.40
CA MET A 438 8.41 8.79 -30.08
C MET A 438 7.59 8.02 -29.02
N ARG A 439 8.25 7.11 -28.33
CA ARG A 439 7.62 6.29 -27.28
C ARG A 439 7.89 6.86 -25.89
N ALA A 440 9.07 7.34 -25.68
CA ALA A 440 9.57 7.93 -24.45
C ALA A 440 9.33 9.44 -24.40
N GLY A 441 9.55 10.06 -23.27
CA GLY A 441 9.57 11.50 -23.11
C GLY A 441 10.83 12.15 -23.73
N VAL A 442 10.93 13.45 -23.56
CA VAL A 442 12.05 14.25 -24.05
C VAL A 442 12.93 14.74 -22.88
N ALA A 443 14.09 15.33 -23.16
CA ALA A 443 14.86 16.11 -22.21
C ALA A 443 15.10 17.51 -22.78
N LEU A 444 15.26 18.50 -21.91
CA LEU A 444 15.41 19.91 -22.29
C LEU A 444 16.69 20.50 -21.69
N ALA A 445 17.41 21.28 -22.47
CA ALA A 445 18.50 22.15 -22.02
C ALA A 445 18.89 23.13 -23.15
N ASP A 446 19.40 24.28 -22.80
CA ASP A 446 19.95 25.25 -23.76
C ASP A 446 21.31 24.78 -24.31
N PHE A 447 21.35 24.10 -25.48
CA PHE A 447 22.57 23.60 -26.12
C PHE A 447 23.34 24.65 -26.87
N ASN A 448 22.71 25.73 -27.25
CA ASN A 448 23.31 26.77 -28.07
C ASN A 448 23.63 28.07 -27.32
N SER A 449 23.34 28.11 -26.01
CA SER A 449 23.57 29.22 -25.08
C SER A 449 22.85 30.52 -25.50
N ASN A 450 21.60 30.38 -25.98
CA ASN A 450 20.77 31.51 -26.37
C ASN A 450 19.73 31.89 -25.33
N GLY A 451 19.68 31.17 -24.17
CA GLY A 451 18.75 31.37 -23.08
C GLY A 451 17.37 30.72 -23.31
N LYS A 452 17.28 29.73 -24.21
CA LYS A 452 16.09 28.99 -24.58
C LYS A 452 16.42 27.51 -24.61
N ASP A 453 15.48 26.69 -24.14
CA ASP A 453 15.68 25.25 -24.12
C ASP A 453 15.58 24.61 -25.52
N ASP A 454 16.52 23.73 -25.83
CA ASP A 454 16.50 22.83 -26.98
C ASP A 454 16.04 21.43 -26.55
N ILE A 455 15.50 20.62 -27.49
CA ILE A 455 14.77 19.40 -27.21
C ILE A 455 15.55 18.16 -27.67
N VAL A 456 15.78 17.21 -26.73
CA VAL A 456 16.43 15.92 -27.02
C VAL A 456 15.41 14.79 -26.87
N PHE A 457 15.39 13.85 -27.82
CA PHE A 457 14.56 12.64 -27.73
C PHE A 457 15.09 11.50 -28.61
N GLY A 458 14.67 10.27 -28.26
CA GLY A 458 14.93 9.09 -29.07
C GLY A 458 13.68 8.55 -29.75
N THR A 459 13.89 7.67 -30.74
CA THR A 459 12.82 7.08 -31.53
C THR A 459 12.89 5.55 -31.61
N ASP A 460 11.77 4.91 -31.97
CA ASP A 460 11.69 3.46 -32.31
C ASP A 460 12.33 3.15 -33.70
N ASP A 461 12.94 4.12 -34.35
CA ASP A 461 13.60 3.98 -35.65
C ASP A 461 15.12 4.28 -35.52
N GLU A 462 15.73 3.95 -34.37
CA GLU A 462 17.17 3.92 -34.08
C GLU A 462 17.86 5.30 -34.05
N HIS A 463 17.09 6.41 -33.91
CA HIS A 463 17.67 7.77 -33.96
C HIS A 463 17.54 8.50 -32.62
N ILE A 464 18.56 9.32 -32.33
CA ILE A 464 18.51 10.37 -31.31
C ILE A 464 18.49 11.72 -32.03
N TYR A 465 17.55 12.58 -31.67
CA TYR A 465 17.38 13.92 -32.19
C TYR A 465 17.77 14.98 -31.17
N LEU A 466 18.37 16.07 -31.67
CA LEU A 466 18.43 17.36 -31.00
C LEU A 466 17.70 18.36 -31.89
N VAL A 467 16.64 18.95 -31.38
CA VAL A 467 15.82 19.97 -32.07
C VAL A 467 15.97 21.28 -31.32
N LEU A 468 16.29 22.34 -32.03
CA LEU A 468 16.50 23.66 -31.47
C LEU A 468 15.17 24.34 -31.16
N ASP A 469 15.20 25.38 -30.32
CA ASP A 469 14.10 26.22 -29.90
C ASP A 469 13.18 26.72 -31.02
N ASP A 470 13.70 26.87 -32.25
CA ASP A 470 12.95 27.29 -33.43
C ASP A 470 12.31 26.12 -34.23
N GLY A 471 12.38 24.90 -33.76
CA GLY A 471 11.88 23.68 -34.41
C GLY A 471 12.79 23.10 -35.48
N THR A 472 14.02 23.61 -35.67
CA THR A 472 14.98 23.06 -36.61
C THR A 472 15.83 21.95 -35.97
N ILE A 473 16.16 20.90 -36.77
CA ILE A 473 17.04 19.84 -36.30
C ILE A 473 18.47 20.39 -36.25
N SER A 474 19.17 20.23 -35.13
CA SER A 474 20.53 20.70 -34.92
C SER A 474 21.50 20.02 -35.90
N PRO A 475 22.50 20.76 -36.43
CA PRO A 475 23.55 20.19 -37.30
C PRO A 475 24.28 19.03 -36.63
N GLY A 476 24.40 17.90 -37.33
CA GLY A 476 24.96 16.65 -36.79
C GLY A 476 23.92 15.63 -36.32
N PHE A 477 22.68 16.05 -36.18
CA PHE A 477 21.55 15.18 -35.85
C PHE A 477 20.64 14.93 -37.06
N PRO A 478 19.84 13.81 -37.09
CA PRO A 478 19.80 12.82 -36.03
C PRO A 478 21.06 11.95 -35.97
N PHE A 479 21.41 11.51 -34.75
CA PHE A 479 22.43 10.49 -34.54
C PHE A 479 21.78 9.11 -34.74
N LEU A 480 22.45 8.20 -35.47
CA LEU A 480 22.00 6.85 -35.73
C LEU A 480 22.67 5.89 -34.74
N GLY A 481 21.90 5.19 -33.93
CA GLY A 481 22.35 4.07 -33.12
C GLY A 481 22.18 2.73 -33.81
N ASP A 482 22.30 1.64 -33.05
CA ASP A 482 22.19 0.27 -33.58
C ASP A 482 20.80 -0.37 -33.28
N SER A 483 19.95 0.28 -32.48
CA SER A 483 18.61 -0.21 -32.12
C SER A 483 17.68 0.91 -31.63
N ASP A 484 16.39 0.55 -31.39
CA ASP A 484 15.35 1.46 -30.85
C ASP A 484 15.80 2.16 -29.57
N PHE A 485 15.51 3.44 -29.43
CA PHE A 485 15.69 4.21 -28.21
C PHE A 485 14.35 4.32 -27.46
N ARG A 486 14.23 3.62 -26.34
CA ARG A 486 13.00 3.54 -25.53
C ARG A 486 13.16 4.03 -24.09
N SER A 487 14.39 4.22 -23.63
CA SER A 487 14.65 4.97 -22.39
C SER A 487 14.41 6.46 -22.66
N GLU A 488 14.10 7.23 -21.63
CA GLU A 488 14.07 8.68 -21.76
C GLU A 488 15.50 9.23 -21.69
N PRO A 489 15.85 10.28 -22.44
CA PRO A 489 17.19 10.85 -22.41
C PRO A 489 17.49 11.55 -21.08
N ALA A 490 18.77 11.59 -20.71
CA ALA A 490 19.30 12.48 -19.69
C ALA A 490 20.39 13.36 -20.28
N ILE A 491 20.52 14.58 -19.78
CA ILE A 491 21.53 15.54 -20.21
C ILE A 491 22.44 15.84 -19.01
N LEU A 492 23.73 15.57 -19.17
CA LEU A 492 24.76 15.91 -18.21
C LEU A 492 25.60 17.07 -18.73
N GLU A 493 25.58 18.20 -18.04
CA GLU A 493 26.56 19.25 -18.27
C GLU A 493 27.76 19.06 -17.33
N TYR A 494 28.91 18.83 -17.91
CA TYR A 494 30.14 18.64 -17.17
C TYR A 494 31.31 19.33 -17.90
N ASN A 495 32.07 20.14 -17.17
CA ASN A 495 33.16 20.95 -17.73
C ASN A 495 32.71 21.86 -18.89
N ASN A 496 31.54 22.46 -18.82
CA ASN A 496 30.91 23.31 -19.84
C ASN A 496 30.62 22.58 -21.17
N GLU A 497 30.53 21.26 -21.14
CA GLU A 497 30.12 20.44 -22.27
C GLU A 497 28.86 19.66 -21.93
N LYS A 498 27.82 19.78 -22.76
CA LYS A 498 26.57 19.01 -22.57
C LYS A 498 26.68 17.67 -23.30
N MET A 499 26.41 16.60 -22.54
CA MET A 499 26.39 15.23 -23.00
C MET A 499 24.96 14.70 -22.99
N ILE A 500 24.50 14.13 -24.09
CA ILE A 500 23.23 13.41 -24.20
C ILE A 500 23.47 11.95 -23.87
N LEU A 501 22.78 11.43 -22.86
CA LEU A 501 22.87 10.05 -22.39
C LEU A 501 21.57 9.32 -22.72
N MET A 502 21.65 8.17 -23.39
CA MET A 502 20.45 7.42 -23.75
C MET A 502 20.75 5.93 -23.90
N GLY A 503 19.89 5.10 -23.30
CA GLY A 503 19.93 3.64 -23.44
C GLY A 503 19.13 3.16 -24.63
N SER A 504 19.60 2.11 -25.28
CA SER A 504 18.93 1.47 -26.42
C SER A 504 18.44 0.06 -26.07
N LYS A 505 17.58 -0.46 -26.93
CA LYS A 505 16.96 -1.78 -26.79
C LYS A 505 17.93 -2.95 -27.05
N ASP A 506 19.09 -2.73 -27.62
CA ASP A 506 20.15 -3.74 -27.74
C ASP A 506 21.11 -3.78 -26.55
N GLY A 507 20.82 -3.00 -25.50
CA GLY A 507 21.63 -2.95 -24.28
C GLY A 507 22.82 -2.00 -24.37
N THR A 508 22.82 -1.05 -25.28
CA THR A 508 23.92 -0.07 -25.39
C THR A 508 23.53 1.27 -24.80
N LEU A 509 24.31 1.79 -23.85
CA LEU A 509 24.24 3.19 -23.44
C LEU A 509 25.11 4.03 -24.39
N TYR A 510 24.53 5.06 -24.97
CA TYR A 510 25.22 6.04 -25.79
C TYR A 510 25.41 7.34 -25.01
N SER A 511 26.59 7.94 -25.16
CA SER A 511 26.91 9.32 -24.77
C SER A 511 27.33 10.11 -26.00
N ILE A 512 26.62 11.21 -26.29
CA ILE A 512 26.74 11.99 -27.52
C ILE A 512 26.91 13.46 -27.15
N ASN A 513 27.79 14.18 -27.86
CA ASN A 513 27.98 15.62 -27.67
C ASN A 513 26.92 16.46 -28.42
N SER A 514 26.92 17.77 -28.19
CA SER A 514 26.03 18.75 -28.84
C SER A 514 26.17 18.84 -30.38
N TYR A 515 27.19 18.21 -30.94
CA TYR A 515 27.45 18.16 -32.41
C TYR A 515 27.02 16.85 -33.05
N GLY A 516 26.38 15.92 -32.29
CA GLY A 516 26.00 14.59 -32.78
C GLY A 516 27.17 13.61 -32.90
N GLU A 517 28.30 13.86 -32.25
CA GLU A 517 29.44 12.96 -32.22
C GLU A 517 29.41 12.05 -30.99
N LEU A 518 29.73 10.77 -31.18
CA LEU A 518 29.82 9.79 -30.09
C LEU A 518 31.01 10.13 -29.18
N ILE A 519 30.74 10.31 -27.89
CA ILE A 519 31.76 10.46 -26.84
C ILE A 519 32.20 9.05 -26.40
N PHE A 520 31.27 8.23 -25.98
CA PHE A 520 31.48 6.81 -25.68
C PHE A 520 30.21 6.00 -25.89
N SER A 521 30.34 4.69 -25.97
CA SER A 521 29.21 3.74 -25.85
C SER A 521 29.60 2.57 -24.94
N ILE A 522 28.68 2.08 -24.17
CA ILE A 522 28.85 0.94 -23.26
C ILE A 522 27.83 -0.13 -23.62
N GLU A 523 28.31 -1.29 -24.08
CA GLU A 523 27.46 -2.45 -24.31
C GLU A 523 27.25 -3.21 -22.99
N THR A 524 26.00 -3.53 -22.69
CA THR A 524 25.59 -4.34 -21.54
C THR A 524 24.98 -5.67 -21.98
N SER A 525 24.54 -6.51 -21.02
CA SER A 525 24.06 -7.85 -21.32
C SER A 525 22.65 -7.91 -21.93
N ASP A 526 21.78 -6.89 -21.72
CA ASP A 526 20.39 -6.87 -22.16
C ASP A 526 19.85 -5.44 -22.27
N ASP A 527 18.60 -5.27 -22.80
CA ASP A 527 17.90 -4.00 -23.05
C ASP A 527 18.05 -2.99 -21.89
N ILE A 528 18.35 -1.74 -22.22
CA ILE A 528 18.33 -0.60 -21.30
C ILE A 528 17.00 0.14 -21.48
N MET A 529 16.05 -0.13 -20.58
CA MET A 529 14.73 0.54 -20.57
C MET A 529 14.66 1.65 -19.53
N ALA A 530 15.45 1.55 -18.48
CA ALA A 530 15.58 2.57 -17.45
C ALA A 530 16.25 3.83 -18.03
N SER A 531 15.74 5.00 -17.72
CA SER A 531 16.39 6.26 -18.07
C SER A 531 17.65 6.45 -17.22
N PRO A 532 18.76 6.89 -17.82
CA PRO A 532 19.94 7.25 -17.05
C PRO A 532 19.64 8.36 -16.04
N SER A 533 20.25 8.29 -14.88
CA SER A 533 20.18 9.30 -13.82
C SER A 533 21.57 9.73 -13.42
N ILE A 534 21.72 10.94 -12.91
CA ILE A 534 23.02 11.51 -12.62
C ILE A 534 23.12 11.76 -11.13
N LEU A 535 24.10 11.13 -10.48
CA LEU A 535 24.47 11.39 -9.11
C LEU A 535 25.59 12.41 -9.03
N SER A 536 25.37 13.50 -8.30
CA SER A 536 26.44 14.37 -7.83
C SER A 536 26.40 14.41 -6.30
N ALA A 537 27.57 14.41 -5.72
CA ALA A 537 27.72 14.59 -4.27
C ALA A 537 28.93 15.51 -4.03
N PRO A 538 28.94 16.27 -2.93
CA PRO A 538 30.05 17.19 -2.62
C PRO A 538 31.40 16.47 -2.64
N GLY A 539 32.34 16.96 -3.44
CA GLY A 539 33.68 16.41 -3.56
C GLY A 539 33.82 15.19 -4.49
N TYR A 540 32.75 14.74 -5.14
CA TYR A 540 32.76 13.66 -6.13
C TYR A 540 32.61 14.19 -7.54
N THR A 541 33.22 13.49 -8.52
CA THR A 541 32.90 13.69 -9.94
C THR A 541 31.50 13.16 -10.19
N PRO A 542 30.62 13.83 -10.96
CA PRO A 542 29.32 13.31 -11.32
C PRO A 542 29.40 11.87 -11.85
N MET A 543 28.43 11.06 -11.52
CA MET A 543 28.34 9.65 -11.91
C MET A 543 27.03 9.37 -12.63
N ILE A 544 27.06 8.55 -13.68
CA ILE A 544 25.92 8.18 -14.50
C ILE A 544 25.48 6.80 -14.10
N PHE A 545 24.24 6.67 -13.62
CA PHE A 545 23.64 5.40 -13.21
C PHE A 545 22.53 4.98 -14.17
N PHE A 546 22.44 3.69 -14.45
CA PHE A 546 21.35 3.09 -15.23
C PHE A 546 21.23 1.59 -14.96
N GLY A 547 20.04 1.03 -15.15
CA GLY A 547 19.77 -0.39 -15.04
C GLY A 547 19.47 -1.05 -16.37
N ASN A 548 19.61 -2.39 -16.45
CA ASN A 548 19.23 -3.17 -17.61
C ASN A 548 18.23 -4.30 -17.25
N ASN A 549 17.67 -4.95 -18.28
CA ASN A 549 16.71 -6.04 -18.09
C ASN A 549 17.31 -7.34 -17.54
N ASP A 550 18.62 -7.53 -17.61
CA ASP A 550 19.32 -8.70 -17.03
C ASP A 550 19.67 -8.50 -15.53
N GLY A 551 19.24 -7.40 -14.94
CA GLY A 551 19.39 -7.11 -13.52
C GLY A 551 20.71 -6.45 -13.13
N GLU A 552 21.41 -5.84 -14.04
CA GLU A 552 22.64 -5.11 -13.73
C GLU A 552 22.33 -3.62 -13.54
N VAL A 553 22.89 -3.04 -12.48
CA VAL A 553 22.97 -1.60 -12.28
C VAL A 553 24.41 -1.16 -12.54
N HIS A 554 24.58 -0.19 -13.42
CA HIS A 554 25.85 0.34 -13.86
C HIS A 554 26.08 1.73 -13.27
N ALA A 555 27.34 2.06 -12.98
CA ALA A 555 27.78 3.39 -12.58
C ALA A 555 29.05 3.77 -13.38
N LEU A 556 28.99 4.91 -14.05
CA LEU A 556 30.06 5.39 -14.92
C LEU A 556 30.45 6.83 -14.57
N TYR A 557 31.70 7.17 -14.79
CA TYR A 557 32.14 8.55 -14.85
C TYR A 557 31.81 9.18 -16.23
N PRO A 558 31.85 10.52 -16.35
CA PRO A 558 31.55 11.22 -17.63
C PRO A 558 32.46 10.86 -18.81
N ASP A 559 33.62 10.25 -18.55
CA ASP A 559 34.53 9.74 -19.58
C ASP A 559 34.20 8.30 -20.03
N GLY A 560 33.13 7.69 -19.53
CA GLY A 560 32.72 6.32 -19.83
C GLY A 560 33.43 5.24 -19.04
N THR A 561 34.33 5.59 -18.11
CA THR A 561 34.96 4.58 -17.22
C THR A 561 34.03 4.17 -16.09
N TYR A 562 34.09 2.90 -15.71
CA TYR A 562 33.29 2.40 -14.57
C TYR A 562 33.78 2.97 -13.25
N VAL A 563 32.83 3.26 -12.37
CA VAL A 563 33.08 3.50 -10.95
C VAL A 563 33.58 2.19 -10.31
N ASP A 564 34.54 2.28 -9.40
CA ASP A 564 35.12 1.09 -8.76
C ASP A 564 34.06 0.30 -8.00
N GLY A 565 34.01 -1.01 -8.25
CA GLY A 565 33.00 -1.92 -7.68
C GLY A 565 31.73 -2.12 -8.53
N TRP A 566 31.52 -1.32 -9.59
CA TRP A 566 30.35 -1.44 -10.49
C TRP A 566 30.73 -2.15 -11.82
N PRO A 567 29.78 -2.81 -12.54
CA PRO A 567 28.35 -2.94 -12.24
C PRO A 567 28.04 -3.94 -11.12
N ILE A 568 26.85 -3.80 -10.53
CA ILE A 568 26.32 -4.73 -9.52
C ILE A 568 25.14 -5.49 -10.14
N SER A 569 25.09 -6.82 -9.91
CA SER A 569 24.05 -7.69 -10.46
C SER A 569 23.03 -8.11 -9.42
N PHE A 570 21.75 -8.04 -9.79
CA PHE A 570 20.59 -8.47 -9.02
C PHE A 570 19.88 -9.63 -9.73
N PRO A 571 19.08 -10.45 -9.02
CA PRO A 571 18.40 -11.61 -9.63
C PRO A 571 17.29 -11.23 -10.63
N GLU A 572 16.81 -9.99 -10.60
CA GLU A 572 15.63 -9.52 -11.32
C GLU A 572 15.96 -8.31 -12.21
N SER A 573 15.15 -8.12 -13.25
CA SER A 573 15.32 -6.98 -14.17
C SER A 573 15.22 -5.63 -13.45
N ILE A 574 16.07 -4.68 -13.83
CA ILE A 574 16.03 -3.29 -13.36
C ILE A 574 15.39 -2.45 -14.45
N VAL A 575 14.11 -2.12 -14.28
CA VAL A 575 13.34 -1.32 -15.26
C VAL A 575 13.03 0.08 -14.76
N SER A 576 13.27 0.36 -13.49
CA SER A 576 13.13 1.70 -12.91
C SER A 576 14.43 2.51 -13.10
N SER A 577 14.29 3.81 -13.29
CA SER A 577 15.42 4.73 -13.22
C SER A 577 15.88 4.88 -11.77
N PRO A 578 17.20 4.77 -11.47
CA PRO A 578 17.70 5.03 -10.13
C PRO A 578 17.49 6.49 -9.72
N VAL A 579 17.25 6.72 -8.44
CA VAL A 579 17.20 8.05 -7.82
C VAL A 579 18.15 8.08 -6.61
N PHE A 580 18.42 9.25 -6.08
CA PHE A 580 19.44 9.44 -5.06
C PHE A 580 18.95 10.35 -3.95
N SER A 581 19.31 10.04 -2.71
CA SER A 581 19.11 10.86 -1.52
C SER A 581 20.06 10.43 -0.43
N ASP A 582 20.46 11.33 0.44
CA ASP A 582 21.17 11.03 1.67
C ASP A 582 20.12 10.64 2.73
N LEU A 583 19.88 9.33 2.90
CA LEU A 583 18.82 8.79 3.76
C LEU A 583 19.19 8.79 5.25
N ASN A 584 20.46 9.03 5.61
CA ASN A 584 20.98 8.90 6.97
C ASN A 584 21.79 10.12 7.44
N SER A 585 21.78 11.22 6.69
CA SER A 585 22.49 12.47 6.96
C SER A 585 24.02 12.32 7.13
N ASP A 586 24.64 11.37 6.41
CA ASP A 586 26.08 11.18 6.41
C ASP A 586 26.80 11.93 5.27
N PHE A 587 26.05 12.68 4.45
CA PHE A 587 26.47 13.42 3.26
C PHE A 587 26.94 12.54 2.09
N ILE A 588 26.63 11.25 2.11
CA ILE A 588 26.89 10.32 1.00
C ILE A 588 25.53 9.75 0.56
N PRO A 589 25.04 10.10 -0.62
CA PRO A 589 23.70 9.67 -1.04
C PRO A 589 23.65 8.17 -1.33
N GLU A 590 22.54 7.55 -0.97
CA GLU A 590 22.16 6.22 -1.36
C GLU A 590 21.59 6.19 -2.78
N ILE A 591 21.71 5.03 -3.42
CA ILE A 591 21.14 4.73 -4.73
C ILE A 591 19.87 3.90 -4.53
N ILE A 592 18.72 4.42 -4.95
CA ILE A 592 17.40 3.84 -4.71
C ILE A 592 16.77 3.45 -6.06
N PHE A 593 16.31 2.20 -6.20
CA PHE A 593 15.65 1.71 -7.40
C PHE A 593 14.75 0.51 -7.11
N PHE A 594 13.84 0.22 -8.04
CA PHE A 594 12.96 -0.95 -7.98
C PHE A 594 13.38 -2.01 -8.98
N SER A 595 13.21 -3.29 -8.60
CA SER A 595 13.35 -4.43 -9.50
C SER A 595 12.01 -5.03 -9.89
N GLY A 596 11.99 -5.77 -11.00
CA GLY A 596 10.78 -6.38 -11.55
C GLY A 596 10.09 -7.43 -10.67
N GLY A 597 10.76 -7.90 -9.61
CA GLY A 597 10.22 -8.84 -8.63
C GLY A 597 9.46 -8.22 -7.46
N GLY A 598 9.30 -6.89 -7.44
CA GLY A 598 8.65 -6.19 -6.33
C GLY A 598 9.60 -5.81 -5.20
N ASN A 599 10.89 -5.77 -5.45
CA ASN A 599 11.88 -5.35 -4.45
C ASN A 599 12.26 -3.88 -4.63
N LEU A 600 12.26 -3.16 -3.51
CA LEU A 600 12.95 -1.89 -3.34
C LEU A 600 14.38 -2.19 -2.93
N HIS A 601 15.34 -1.67 -3.67
CA HIS A 601 16.75 -1.73 -3.36
C HIS A 601 17.26 -0.36 -2.94
N ILE A 602 17.99 -0.32 -1.85
CA ILE A 602 18.72 0.85 -1.36
C ILE A 602 20.17 0.41 -1.19
N ILE A 603 21.09 1.09 -1.85
CA ILE A 603 22.50 0.68 -1.93
C ILE A 603 23.40 1.88 -1.66
N ASN A 604 24.38 1.69 -0.81
CA ASN A 604 25.44 2.66 -0.60
C ASN A 604 26.33 2.80 -1.87
N LEU A 605 27.00 3.92 -2.00
CA LEU A 605 27.87 4.20 -3.15
C LEU A 605 29.00 3.14 -3.33
N ASP A 606 29.43 2.47 -2.26
CA ASP A 606 30.41 1.39 -2.31
C ASP A 606 29.81 0.03 -2.74
N GLY A 607 28.50 -0.02 -3.03
CA GLY A 607 27.80 -1.22 -3.48
C GLY A 607 27.27 -2.12 -2.36
N THR A 608 27.40 -1.75 -1.10
CA THR A 608 26.80 -2.47 0.02
C THR A 608 25.31 -2.12 0.16
N SER A 609 24.50 -3.09 0.62
CA SER A 609 23.08 -2.82 0.88
C SER A 609 22.92 -1.93 2.11
N TYR A 610 21.95 -1.02 2.05
CA TYR A 610 21.48 -0.25 3.18
C TYR A 610 20.81 -1.18 4.21
N PRO A 611 20.83 -0.87 5.51
CA PRO A 611 20.08 -1.64 6.52
C PRO A 611 18.60 -1.77 6.11
N SER A 612 17.98 -2.91 6.41
CA SER A 612 16.59 -3.24 6.04
C SER A 612 16.30 -3.42 4.54
N ALA A 613 17.26 -3.17 3.63
CA ALA A 613 17.09 -3.42 2.19
C ALA A 613 17.68 -4.82 1.79
N PRO A 614 17.11 -5.50 0.76
CA PRO A 614 15.95 -5.09 -0.02
C PRO A 614 14.63 -5.28 0.73
N MET A 615 13.66 -4.39 0.50
CA MET A 615 12.30 -4.51 0.99
C MET A 615 11.41 -5.09 -0.11
N THR A 616 10.66 -6.15 0.19
CA THR A 616 9.83 -6.84 -0.79
C THR A 616 8.36 -6.52 -0.61
N TYR A 617 7.70 -6.08 -1.66
CA TYR A 617 6.26 -5.92 -1.72
C TYR A 617 5.61 -7.10 -2.48
N ALA A 618 4.34 -7.40 -2.15
CA ALA A 618 3.60 -8.52 -2.73
C ALA A 618 3.34 -8.38 -4.24
N PHE A 619 3.37 -7.16 -4.78
CA PHE A 619 3.16 -6.85 -6.18
C PHE A 619 4.39 -6.15 -6.79
N PRO A 620 4.66 -6.37 -8.10
CA PRO A 620 5.77 -5.71 -8.77
C PRO A 620 5.63 -4.19 -8.75
N TYR A 621 6.74 -3.50 -8.52
CA TYR A 621 6.84 -2.07 -8.80
C TYR A 621 6.81 -1.82 -10.30
N SER A 622 6.19 -0.74 -10.71
CA SER A 622 5.94 -0.42 -12.13
C SER A 622 6.31 1.00 -12.52
N SER A 623 6.75 1.82 -11.57
CA SER A 623 7.27 3.17 -11.79
C SER A 623 8.75 3.27 -11.40
N SER A 624 9.38 4.40 -11.62
CA SER A 624 10.61 4.79 -10.93
C SER A 624 10.28 5.40 -9.58
N PRO A 625 11.17 5.30 -8.57
CA PRO A 625 10.95 5.91 -7.27
C PRO A 625 10.97 7.44 -7.31
N SER A 626 10.35 8.04 -6.29
CA SER A 626 10.53 9.43 -5.89
C SER A 626 10.81 9.46 -4.40
N ILE A 627 11.56 10.42 -3.90
CA ILE A 627 11.96 10.53 -2.50
C ILE A 627 11.65 11.94 -2.02
N HIS A 628 10.94 12.05 -0.90
CA HIS A 628 10.59 13.35 -0.33
C HIS A 628 10.25 13.20 1.15
N ASP A 629 10.51 14.23 1.96
CA ASP A 629 9.97 14.40 3.31
C ASP A 629 8.50 14.82 3.18
N LEU A 630 7.56 13.86 3.32
CA LEU A 630 6.12 14.05 3.03
C LEU A 630 5.40 14.77 4.17
N ASP A 631 5.69 14.41 5.41
CA ASP A 631 4.99 14.87 6.61
C ASP A 631 5.81 15.88 7.43
N SER A 632 6.98 16.27 6.93
CA SER A 632 7.85 17.32 7.48
C SER A 632 8.43 16.97 8.86
N ASP A 633 8.69 15.70 9.13
CA ASP A 633 9.30 15.23 10.38
C ASP A 633 10.84 15.11 10.29
N GLY A 634 11.40 15.15 9.08
CA GLY A 634 12.84 15.22 8.79
C GLY A 634 13.47 13.89 8.39
N ASP A 635 12.72 12.81 8.34
CA ASP A 635 13.10 11.61 7.59
C ASP A 635 12.49 11.62 6.18
N LEU A 636 12.76 10.61 5.37
CA LEU A 636 12.39 10.65 3.96
C LEU A 636 11.55 9.45 3.57
N GLU A 637 10.46 9.70 2.85
CA GLU A 637 9.62 8.67 2.27
C GLU A 637 10.05 8.33 0.85
N ILE A 638 9.94 7.03 0.52
CA ILE A 638 10.15 6.47 -0.81
C ILE A 638 8.82 6.08 -1.44
N PHE A 639 8.49 6.72 -2.53
CA PHE A 639 7.24 6.54 -3.27
C PHE A 639 7.43 5.63 -4.47
N GLY A 640 6.53 4.68 -4.67
CA GLY A 640 6.58 3.79 -5.82
C GLY A 640 5.22 3.28 -6.28
N GLY A 641 4.94 3.45 -7.57
CA GLY A 641 3.77 2.86 -8.21
C GLY A 641 3.92 1.35 -8.37
N THR A 642 2.84 0.61 -8.10
CA THR A 642 2.81 -0.85 -8.13
C THR A 642 1.72 -1.37 -9.07
N ALA A 643 1.61 -2.69 -9.21
CA ALA A 643 0.59 -3.33 -10.04
C ALA A 643 -0.85 -3.16 -9.48
N ASP A 644 -1.01 -2.76 -8.24
CA ASP A 644 -2.31 -2.61 -7.57
C ASP A 644 -2.55 -1.24 -6.92
N GLY A 645 -1.57 -0.31 -6.99
CA GLY A 645 -1.69 1.01 -6.42
C GLY A 645 -0.37 1.74 -6.22
N LEU A 646 -0.25 2.44 -5.11
CA LEU A 646 0.93 3.22 -4.73
C LEU A 646 1.44 2.80 -3.34
N ASN A 647 2.73 2.53 -3.24
CA ASN A 647 3.43 2.37 -1.96
C ASN A 647 4.13 3.66 -1.55
N VAL A 648 4.12 3.92 -0.25
CA VAL A 648 4.94 4.92 0.40
C VAL A 648 5.61 4.26 1.60
N LEU A 649 6.92 4.29 1.61
CA LEU A 649 7.76 3.68 2.64
C LEU A 649 8.56 4.79 3.32
N ASP A 650 8.50 4.80 4.60
CA ASP A 650 9.09 5.78 5.48
C ASP A 650 10.44 5.26 6.02
N ILE A 651 11.50 6.02 5.85
CA ILE A 651 12.87 5.67 6.24
C ILE A 651 13.19 6.37 7.54
N LYS A 652 13.09 5.69 8.65
CA LYS A 652 13.13 6.22 10.02
C LYS A 652 14.45 6.88 10.48
N GLU A 653 15.33 7.25 9.57
CA GLU A 653 16.52 8.03 9.83
C GLU A 653 16.39 9.40 9.18
N ASN A 654 16.80 10.47 9.88
CA ASN A 654 16.79 11.80 9.30
C ASN A 654 17.67 11.86 8.07
N GLY A 655 17.10 12.34 6.98
CA GLY A 655 17.72 12.38 5.66
C GLY A 655 17.71 13.77 5.03
N SER A 656 18.26 13.85 3.82
CA SER A 656 18.22 15.03 2.98
C SER A 656 18.12 14.65 1.52
N ASN A 657 17.20 15.24 0.81
CA ASN A 657 17.07 15.13 -0.64
C ASN A 657 17.53 16.39 -1.40
N ALA A 658 18.07 17.36 -0.69
CA ALA A 658 18.55 18.60 -1.29
C ALA A 658 19.70 18.32 -2.28
N ASP A 659 19.64 18.93 -3.46
CA ASP A 659 20.63 18.84 -4.53
C ASP A 659 20.85 17.46 -5.16
N TYR A 660 20.02 16.49 -4.88
CA TYR A 660 20.07 15.17 -5.48
C TYR A 660 19.00 14.96 -6.56
N TRP A 661 19.27 14.06 -7.50
CA TRP A 661 18.29 13.57 -8.46
C TRP A 661 17.34 12.59 -7.75
N ASN A 662 16.46 13.13 -6.91
CA ASN A 662 15.60 12.39 -5.97
C ASN A 662 14.27 11.93 -6.56
N THR A 663 13.96 12.28 -7.80
CA THR A 663 12.75 11.88 -8.51
C THR A 663 13.05 11.51 -9.95
N PHE A 664 12.12 10.82 -10.60
CA PHE A 664 12.22 10.47 -12.01
C PHE A 664 12.39 11.74 -12.86
N LYS A 665 13.45 11.76 -13.72
CA LYS A 665 13.80 12.89 -14.58
C LYS A 665 14.22 14.15 -13.83
N ALA A 666 14.91 14.00 -12.74
CA ALA A 666 15.57 15.00 -11.91
C ALA A 666 14.65 15.87 -11.04
N ASN A 667 13.53 16.37 -11.56
CA ASN A 667 12.70 17.37 -10.91
C ASN A 667 11.23 17.29 -11.34
N LEU A 668 10.38 18.17 -10.83
CA LEU A 668 8.97 18.26 -11.14
C LEU A 668 8.67 18.71 -12.58
N PHE A 669 9.59 19.44 -13.21
CA PHE A 669 9.50 19.83 -14.64
C PHE A 669 9.77 18.66 -15.58
N ARG A 670 10.36 17.57 -15.06
CA ARG A 670 10.72 16.37 -15.81
C ARG A 670 11.72 16.64 -16.95
N ASN A 671 12.58 17.67 -16.84
CA ASN A 671 13.47 18.10 -17.90
C ASN A 671 14.71 17.21 -18.12
N SER A 672 15.03 16.32 -17.16
CA SER A 672 16.17 15.38 -17.22
C SER A 672 17.53 16.06 -17.44
N TYR A 673 17.70 17.27 -16.98
CA TYR A 673 18.93 18.04 -17.08
C TYR A 673 19.65 18.10 -15.74
N PHE A 674 20.94 17.85 -15.78
CA PHE A 674 21.84 18.02 -14.65
C PHE A 674 23.04 18.86 -15.05
N SER A 675 23.33 19.91 -14.30
CA SER A 675 24.53 20.70 -14.41
C SER A 675 25.41 20.52 -13.17
N ASN A 676 26.71 20.43 -13.38
CA ASN A 676 27.69 20.42 -12.29
C ASN A 676 27.92 21.84 -11.71
N GLN A 677 27.11 22.80 -12.07
CA GLN A 677 27.14 24.11 -11.44
C GLN A 677 26.48 24.01 -10.05
N LEU A 678 27.02 24.77 -9.10
CA LEU A 678 26.55 24.74 -7.73
C LEU A 678 25.17 25.39 -7.66
N MET A 679 24.20 24.69 -7.07
CA MET A 679 22.93 25.32 -6.70
C MET A 679 23.21 26.51 -5.77
N GLY A 680 22.62 27.65 -6.08
CA GLY A 680 22.91 28.90 -5.40
C GLY A 680 24.01 29.75 -6.02
N ASP A 681 24.81 29.24 -6.99
CA ASP A 681 25.73 30.03 -7.81
C ASP A 681 24.96 30.69 -8.98
N VAL A 682 24.21 31.71 -8.63
CA VAL A 682 23.25 32.39 -9.51
C VAL A 682 23.96 33.25 -10.58
N ASN A 683 25.18 33.66 -10.28
CA ASN A 683 26.00 34.47 -11.18
C ASN A 683 26.98 33.63 -12.02
N ILE A 684 27.04 32.32 -11.81
CA ILE A 684 27.82 31.31 -12.53
C ILE A 684 29.34 31.61 -12.45
N ASP A 685 29.83 32.01 -11.28
CA ASP A 685 31.25 32.24 -11.05
C ASP A 685 31.97 31.09 -10.33
N SER A 686 31.26 29.98 -10.10
CA SER A 686 31.69 28.77 -9.39
C SER A 686 31.92 28.97 -7.89
N ASN A 687 31.35 30.01 -7.30
CA ASN A 687 31.35 30.25 -5.86
C ASN A 687 29.94 30.64 -5.44
N ILE A 688 29.45 30.05 -4.36
CA ILE A 688 28.21 30.52 -3.73
C ILE A 688 28.59 31.59 -2.70
N ASP A 689 28.31 32.86 -3.02
CA ASP A 689 28.64 33.97 -2.13
C ASP A 689 27.54 35.07 -2.09
N ILE A 690 27.84 36.18 -1.48
CA ILE A 690 26.88 37.28 -1.31
C ILE A 690 26.48 37.92 -2.67
N LEU A 691 27.22 37.67 -3.75
CA LEU A 691 26.88 38.19 -5.08
C LEU A 691 25.69 37.45 -5.66
N ASP A 692 25.53 36.16 -5.33
CA ASP A 692 24.38 35.34 -5.73
C ASP A 692 23.10 35.80 -5.02
N VAL A 693 23.21 36.04 -3.71
CA VAL A 693 22.11 36.66 -2.96
C VAL A 693 21.68 38.01 -3.57
N ILE A 694 22.63 38.80 -4.03
CA ILE A 694 22.34 40.08 -4.71
C ILE A 694 21.66 39.82 -6.07
N GLY A 695 22.03 38.75 -6.78
CA GLY A 695 21.40 38.30 -8.02
C GLY A 695 19.91 38.03 -7.80
N ILE A 696 19.58 37.14 -6.87
CA ILE A 696 18.19 36.79 -6.55
C ILE A 696 17.39 38.01 -6.05
N VAL A 697 17.94 38.80 -5.14
CA VAL A 697 17.28 40.05 -4.69
C VAL A 697 16.99 40.97 -5.87
N GLY A 698 17.93 41.07 -6.82
CA GLY A 698 17.75 41.86 -8.05
C GLY A 698 16.61 41.34 -8.91
N TYR A 699 16.50 40.03 -9.04
CA TYR A 699 15.40 39.36 -9.74
C TYR A 699 14.05 39.62 -9.08
N ILE A 700 13.90 39.28 -7.79
CA ILE A 700 12.67 39.49 -7.02
C ILE A 700 12.20 40.97 -7.06
N LEU A 701 13.13 41.93 -7.05
CA LEU A 701 12.84 43.36 -7.14
C LEU A 701 12.63 43.86 -8.59
N ASN A 702 12.70 42.98 -9.58
CA ASN A 702 12.51 43.28 -11.00
C ASN A 702 13.46 44.41 -11.50
N THR A 703 14.76 44.32 -11.13
CA THR A 703 15.76 45.33 -11.47
C THR A 703 16.55 45.03 -12.73
N ASN A 704 16.04 44.23 -13.67
CA ASN A 704 16.67 43.79 -14.92
C ASN A 704 17.93 42.91 -14.74
N GLN A 705 18.06 42.12 -13.71
CA GLN A 705 19.01 41.03 -13.63
C GLN A 705 18.34 39.76 -14.15
N SER A 706 18.88 39.19 -15.23
CA SER A 706 18.60 37.81 -15.60
C SER A 706 19.37 36.91 -14.63
N ILE A 707 18.73 35.99 -14.02
CA ILE A 707 19.34 34.91 -13.26
C ILE A 707 18.98 33.60 -13.94
N ASP A 708 19.82 32.61 -13.76
CA ASP A 708 19.40 31.25 -14.15
C ASP A 708 18.48 30.72 -13.06
N PHE A 709 17.25 30.48 -13.44
CA PHE A 709 16.18 30.03 -12.55
C PHE A 709 16.52 28.70 -11.88
N ASN A 710 17.15 27.77 -12.63
CA ASN A 710 17.51 26.45 -12.14
C ASN A 710 18.55 26.45 -11.02
N TYR A 711 19.35 27.53 -10.91
CA TYR A 711 20.32 27.68 -9.81
C TYR A 711 19.84 28.61 -8.70
N ALA A 712 18.78 29.32 -8.94
CA ALA A 712 18.23 30.30 -8.03
C ALA A 712 17.13 29.74 -7.13
N ASP A 713 16.39 28.75 -7.61
CA ASP A 713 15.35 28.02 -6.87
C ASP A 713 16.00 26.90 -6.04
N MET A 714 16.45 27.28 -4.82
CA MET A 714 17.22 26.43 -3.94
C MET A 714 16.40 25.31 -3.27
N ASN A 715 15.09 25.46 -3.21
CA ASN A 715 14.20 24.50 -2.57
C ASN A 715 13.37 23.70 -3.59
N ASN A 716 13.58 23.95 -4.91
CA ASN A 716 12.87 23.31 -6.02
C ASN A 716 11.33 23.41 -5.91
N ASP A 717 10.81 24.54 -5.34
CA ASP A 717 9.37 24.74 -5.23
C ASP A 717 8.76 25.44 -6.46
N GLY A 718 9.55 25.70 -7.48
CA GLY A 718 9.15 26.37 -8.71
C GLY A 718 9.12 27.91 -8.59
N TYR A 719 9.56 28.50 -7.50
CA TYR A 719 9.64 29.93 -7.30
C TYR A 719 11.04 30.36 -6.88
N VAL A 720 11.46 31.52 -7.34
CA VAL A 720 12.67 32.18 -6.82
C VAL A 720 12.23 33.32 -5.92
N ASP A 721 12.27 33.09 -4.62
CA ASP A 721 11.77 34.01 -3.61
C ASP A 721 12.72 34.22 -2.40
N ILE A 722 12.18 34.68 -1.27
CA ILE A 722 12.95 34.90 -0.05
C ILE A 722 13.45 33.58 0.58
N SER A 723 12.76 32.47 0.34
CA SER A 723 13.14 31.15 0.87
C SER A 723 14.49 30.72 0.32
N ASP A 724 14.73 30.92 -1.00
CA ASP A 724 15.98 30.61 -1.67
C ASP A 724 17.15 31.47 -1.16
N ILE A 725 16.87 32.75 -0.95
CA ILE A 725 17.85 33.64 -0.31
C ILE A 725 18.27 33.11 1.05
N ILE A 726 17.32 32.60 1.85
CA ILE A 726 17.61 32.03 3.18
C ILE A 726 18.47 30.79 3.06
N LEU A 727 18.21 29.92 2.09
CA LEU A 727 19.00 28.71 1.83
C LEU A 727 20.42 29.04 1.39
N ILE A 728 20.61 29.96 0.44
CA ILE A 728 21.93 30.44 0.03
C ILE A 728 22.68 31.08 1.21
N LEU A 729 22.00 31.90 2.02
CA LEU A 729 22.62 32.48 3.21
C LEU A 729 23.03 31.43 4.23
N ASN A 730 22.22 30.39 4.43
CA ASN A 730 22.58 29.26 5.30
C ASN A 730 23.81 28.55 4.77
N HIS A 731 23.89 28.29 3.47
CA HIS A 731 25.07 27.68 2.83
C HIS A 731 26.33 28.55 3.08
N ILE A 732 26.27 29.82 2.77
CA ILE A 732 27.40 30.76 2.98
C ILE A 732 27.84 30.89 4.47
N LEU A 733 26.93 30.67 5.43
CA LEU A 733 27.22 30.82 6.86
C LEU A 733 27.72 29.52 7.52
N VAL A 734 27.54 28.38 6.89
CA VAL A 734 27.97 27.08 7.41
C VAL A 734 29.39 26.74 6.92
N ASP A 735 29.82 27.21 5.72
CA ASP A 735 31.21 27.20 5.26
C ASP A 735 32.07 28.28 6.00
#